data_9d065e9d40b905ec196e73f93e2f89af
#
_entry.id   9d065e9d40b905ec196e73f93e2f89af
#
_cell.length_a   1.000
_cell.length_b   1.000
_cell.length_c   1.000
_cell.angle_alpha   90.00
_cell.angle_beta   90.00
_cell.angle_gamma   90.00
#
_symmetry.space_group_name_H-M   'P 1'
#
loop_
_entity.id
_entity.type
_entity.pdbx_description
1 polymer ?
#
loop_
_entity_poly.entity_id
_entity_poly.type
_entity_poly.pdbx_seq_one_letter_code
_entity_poly.pdbx_strand_id
1 'polypeptide(L)'
;MIRWGWLLALAASCATSLQAAPEITAPAKVPASSQPPRRIPTDDFAQQPFLLDPVISPDGTRVLTRFINAGKEQLAIYTVADKQLTLINIPEKNLLLKYRWAGNGRVLISMARPVTLFGAQLLATGLISYDIRTRSVTQIRPANGGIVGDDILYVDPAGEWLLLAFQESIFDSASVSRIDLATGKATRVIDSRDDVDDWYADDKGVVRAGTSTSDRGLSMIYRRTADEKFRKLPRVKSDDEDGTLDLLHFIGGSDEGYMLSNKETGRFGLYHFNYATKQLGEHVFRNDSYDVMDFTTSDDGKAVASVEYADDRDRIMWFDERMKRLQAQIDHALPGKDNRIVSMNSDNTSILIWSGASNDPGAYYDFVPAAHRMFLLARNNERLQPAELSETRYVSYKARDGLEIHAYLTLPTGRAPKGLPLIVFPHGGPYDIRDKLGYDPEVQFFVNRGYVVLQPNFRGSGGYGKDFYAKGEGQWGRAMQDDLDDGMDWLANQDIIDPRRACIVGASYGGYVALWGANRNPERYRCAASYAGISDISKQLKYQTNFRISPRYRKDWRRTVQGAPDFDTRTVSPIASVNSLKVPVLIMHGDADQTVPYEQSKLYADALKKAGKTFEFYTHDKEGHGFSSSTNFKDWLDRLDTFLARYNPS
;
A
#
# COMPACT_ATOMS: atom_id res chain seq x y z
N MET A 1 54.40 -8.60 54.57
CA MET A 1 54.65 -7.16 54.75
C MET A 1 53.71 -6.38 53.87
N ILE A 2 52.91 -5.67 54.50
CA ILE A 2 51.84 -4.75 54.19
C ILE A 2 52.22 -3.68 53.16
N ARG A 3 51.32 -3.37 52.20
CA ARG A 3 50.99 -1.98 51.87
C ARG A 3 49.65 -1.88 51.13
N TRP A 4 48.75 -1.11 51.69
CA TRP A 4 47.47 -0.65 51.21
C TRP A 4 47.65 0.43 50.12
N GLY A 5 46.80 0.43 49.09
CA GLY A 5 46.67 1.50 48.09
C GLY A 5 45.20 1.70 47.74
N TRP A 6 44.72 2.89 47.94
CA TRP A 6 43.37 3.42 47.91
C TRP A 6 42.69 3.30 46.53
N LEU A 7 41.45 2.77 46.51
CA LEU A 7 40.52 2.89 45.38
C LEU A 7 39.72 4.20 45.53
N LEU A 8 39.94 5.13 44.59
CA LEU A 8 39.07 6.26 44.36
C LEU A 8 38.00 5.83 43.37
N ALA A 9 36.75 5.78 43.81
CA ALA A 9 35.58 5.60 42.94
C ALA A 9 35.27 6.92 42.24
N LEU A 10 35.48 6.98 40.93
CA LEU A 10 34.91 8.01 40.08
C LEU A 10 33.48 7.61 39.73
N ALA A 11 32.51 8.29 40.31
CA ALA A 11 31.13 8.27 39.84
C ALA A 11 31.04 9.08 38.54
N ALA A 12 30.99 8.39 37.40
CA ALA A 12 30.63 9.00 36.13
C ALA A 12 29.12 9.16 36.11
N SER A 13 28.64 10.39 36.28
CA SER A 13 27.28 10.79 36.03
C SER A 13 27.04 10.72 34.50
N CYS A 14 26.31 9.70 34.04
CA CYS A 14 25.71 9.71 32.70
C CYS A 14 24.62 10.79 32.69
N ALA A 15 24.98 11.96 32.22
CA ALA A 15 24.01 12.93 31.75
C ALA A 15 23.49 12.43 30.40
N THR A 16 22.30 11.83 30.40
CA THR A 16 21.54 11.58 29.17
C THR A 16 21.21 12.96 28.58
N SER A 17 21.92 13.30 27.51
CA SER A 17 21.53 14.42 26.66
C SER A 17 20.17 14.11 26.07
N LEU A 18 19.12 14.78 26.55
CA LEU A 18 17.86 14.89 25.80
C LEU A 18 18.25 15.51 24.43
N GLN A 19 18.28 14.70 23.39
CA GLN A 19 18.29 15.20 22.03
C GLN A 19 16.95 15.93 21.83
N ALA A 20 17.03 17.25 21.75
CA ALA A 20 15.91 18.07 21.32
C ALA A 20 15.43 17.57 19.96
N ALA A 21 14.10 17.48 19.75
CA ALA A 21 13.51 17.21 18.46
C ALA A 21 14.18 18.11 17.39
N PRO A 22 14.46 17.59 16.18
CA PRO A 22 15.12 18.40 15.17
C PRO A 22 14.27 19.64 14.91
N GLU A 23 14.83 20.81 15.22
CA GLU A 23 14.26 22.09 14.77
C GLU A 23 14.12 22.01 13.25
N ILE A 24 12.95 22.38 12.73
CA ILE A 24 12.77 22.58 11.28
C ILE A 24 13.69 23.73 10.92
N THR A 25 14.93 23.44 10.57
CA THR A 25 15.83 24.43 10.01
C THR A 25 15.16 24.97 8.75
N ALA A 26 14.97 26.29 8.71
CA ALA A 26 14.49 26.97 7.51
C ALA A 26 15.30 26.49 6.31
N PRO A 27 14.69 26.26 5.14
CA PRO A 27 15.40 25.79 3.96
C PRO A 27 16.60 26.72 3.72
N ALA A 28 17.74 26.11 3.36
CA ALA A 28 18.84 26.89 2.79
C ALA A 28 18.22 27.83 1.76
N LYS A 29 18.52 29.15 1.88
CA LYS A 29 17.91 30.20 1.06
C LYS A 29 17.93 29.78 -0.41
N VAL A 30 16.83 29.19 -0.88
CA VAL A 30 16.53 29.17 -2.30
C VAL A 30 16.40 30.63 -2.68
N PRO A 31 17.13 31.15 -3.69
CA PRO A 31 16.95 32.50 -4.13
C PRO A 31 15.47 32.70 -4.42
N ALA A 32 14.82 33.59 -3.69
CA ALA A 32 13.41 33.89 -3.89
C ALA A 32 13.27 34.35 -5.34
N SER A 33 12.67 33.53 -6.17
CA SER A 33 12.19 33.98 -7.46
C SER A 33 11.19 35.09 -7.17
N SER A 34 11.39 36.27 -7.73
CA SER A 34 10.55 37.44 -7.48
C SER A 34 9.14 37.33 -8.07
N GLN A 35 8.80 36.21 -8.67
CA GLN A 35 7.48 35.88 -9.20
C GLN A 35 6.81 34.79 -8.40
N PRO A 36 5.50 34.91 -8.07
CA PRO A 36 4.75 33.80 -7.47
C PRO A 36 4.80 32.60 -8.40
N PRO A 37 4.84 31.37 -7.85
CA PRO A 37 4.84 30.16 -8.66
C PRO A 37 3.61 30.14 -9.59
N ARG A 38 3.77 29.61 -10.79
CA ARG A 38 2.67 29.42 -11.75
C ARG A 38 1.54 28.63 -11.06
N ARG A 39 0.31 29.12 -11.17
CA ARG A 39 -0.86 28.33 -10.79
C ARG A 39 -1.04 27.21 -11.84
N ILE A 40 -0.67 26.00 -11.46
CA ILE A 40 -0.74 24.83 -12.34
C ILE A 40 -2.20 24.42 -12.52
N PRO A 41 -2.68 24.18 -13.77
CA PRO A 41 -4.02 23.70 -14.03
C PRO A 41 -4.30 22.34 -13.37
N THR A 42 -5.52 22.11 -12.94
CA THR A 42 -5.94 20.81 -12.34
C THR A 42 -5.79 19.65 -13.32
N ASP A 43 -5.96 19.87 -14.63
CA ASP A 43 -5.69 18.90 -15.69
C ASP A 43 -4.26 18.36 -15.65
N ASP A 44 -3.28 19.19 -15.28
CA ASP A 44 -1.88 18.80 -15.26
C ASP A 44 -1.60 17.86 -14.09
N PHE A 45 -2.25 18.05 -12.92
CA PHE A 45 -2.17 17.13 -11.79
C PHE A 45 -2.97 15.84 -12.02
N ALA A 46 -4.08 15.92 -12.75
CA ALA A 46 -4.97 14.79 -12.99
C ALA A 46 -4.48 13.85 -14.11
N GLN A 47 -3.38 14.19 -14.77
CA GLN A 47 -2.81 13.34 -15.81
C GLN A 47 -2.36 12.01 -15.19
N GLN A 48 -2.87 10.91 -15.72
CA GLN A 48 -2.46 9.57 -15.31
C GLN A 48 -1.19 9.15 -16.05
N PRO A 49 -0.30 8.35 -15.41
CA PRO A 49 0.89 7.83 -16.04
C PRO A 49 0.56 7.00 -17.29
N PHE A 50 1.42 7.13 -18.31
CA PHE A 50 1.28 6.30 -19.52
C PHE A 50 1.62 4.84 -19.26
N LEU A 51 2.64 4.56 -18.43
CA LEU A 51 3.01 3.21 -17.98
C LEU A 51 2.67 3.03 -16.50
N LEU A 52 1.98 1.94 -16.17
CA LEU A 52 1.67 1.51 -14.82
C LEU A 52 2.18 0.10 -14.63
N ASP A 53 2.97 -0.13 -13.57
CA ASP A 53 3.51 -1.43 -13.17
C ASP A 53 4.16 -2.20 -14.32
N PRO A 54 5.12 -1.61 -15.07
CA PRO A 54 5.71 -2.26 -16.23
C PRO A 54 6.61 -3.44 -15.83
N VAL A 55 6.50 -4.56 -16.56
CA VAL A 55 7.29 -5.78 -16.35
C VAL A 55 7.98 -6.17 -17.66
N ILE A 56 9.31 -6.26 -17.65
CA ILE A 56 10.08 -6.67 -18.82
C ILE A 56 9.95 -8.17 -19.09
N SER A 57 9.94 -8.57 -20.36
CA SER A 57 9.96 -10.00 -20.75
C SER A 57 11.30 -10.65 -20.39
N PRO A 58 11.32 -11.99 -20.17
CA PRO A 58 12.56 -12.70 -19.87
C PRO A 58 13.70 -12.48 -20.89
N ASP A 59 13.37 -12.26 -22.17
CA ASP A 59 14.35 -11.96 -23.23
C ASP A 59 14.68 -10.47 -23.39
N GLY A 60 14.07 -9.58 -22.59
CA GLY A 60 14.32 -8.14 -22.63
C GLY A 60 13.71 -7.40 -23.83
N THR A 61 12.97 -8.08 -24.70
CA THR A 61 12.51 -7.48 -25.95
C THR A 61 11.16 -6.74 -25.85
N ARG A 62 10.41 -6.99 -24.77
CA ARG A 62 9.05 -6.47 -24.56
C ARG A 62 8.84 -6.00 -23.14
N VAL A 63 7.94 -5.03 -22.98
CA VAL A 63 7.44 -4.55 -21.69
C VAL A 63 5.93 -4.78 -21.63
N LEU A 64 5.47 -5.52 -20.64
CA LEU A 64 4.07 -5.70 -20.30
C LEU A 64 3.68 -4.63 -19.30
N THR A 65 2.59 -3.89 -19.54
CA THR A 65 2.20 -2.77 -18.70
C THR A 65 0.70 -2.53 -18.73
N ARG A 66 0.17 -2.01 -17.66
CA ARG A 66 -1.13 -1.34 -17.67
C ARG A 66 -0.97 0.07 -18.22
N PHE A 67 -1.96 0.56 -18.89
CA PHE A 67 -2.04 1.95 -19.26
C PHE A 67 -3.50 2.39 -19.35
N ILE A 68 -3.71 3.69 -19.24
CA ILE A 68 -5.05 4.25 -19.28
C ILE A 68 -5.24 4.96 -20.62
N ASN A 69 -6.23 4.50 -21.38
CA ASN A 69 -6.61 5.08 -22.67
C ASN A 69 -8.08 5.53 -22.64
N ALA A 70 -8.30 6.82 -22.81
CA ALA A 70 -9.64 7.43 -22.77
C ALA A 70 -10.45 7.04 -21.51
N GLY A 71 -9.79 6.98 -20.35
CA GLY A 71 -10.42 6.62 -19.07
C GLY A 71 -10.67 5.12 -18.87
N LYS A 72 -10.18 4.26 -19.78
CA LYS A 72 -10.27 2.81 -19.63
C LYS A 72 -8.88 2.21 -19.37
N GLU A 73 -8.79 1.43 -18.31
CA GLU A 73 -7.61 0.63 -18.01
C GLU A 73 -7.48 -0.50 -19.04
N GLN A 74 -6.31 -0.63 -19.63
CA GLN A 74 -5.97 -1.64 -20.62
C GLN A 74 -4.62 -2.26 -20.28
N LEU A 75 -4.44 -3.51 -20.66
CA LEU A 75 -3.13 -4.17 -20.62
C LEU A 75 -2.50 -4.10 -21.99
N ALA A 76 -1.21 -3.80 -22.06
CA ALA A 76 -0.48 -3.68 -23.31
C ALA A 76 0.89 -4.36 -23.24
N ILE A 77 1.34 -4.82 -24.40
CA ILE A 77 2.71 -5.25 -24.63
C ILE A 77 3.37 -4.20 -25.54
N TYR A 78 4.40 -3.55 -25.01
CA TYR A 78 5.24 -2.62 -25.75
C TYR A 78 6.50 -3.35 -26.23
N THR A 79 6.75 -3.41 -27.54
CA THR A 79 7.96 -3.97 -28.14
C THR A 79 9.04 -2.89 -28.19
N VAL A 80 10.18 -3.12 -27.55
CA VAL A 80 11.23 -2.10 -27.36
C VAL A 80 11.87 -1.69 -28.70
N ALA A 81 12.12 -2.65 -29.61
CA ALA A 81 12.86 -2.42 -30.85
C ALA A 81 12.13 -1.53 -31.85
N ASP A 82 10.84 -1.76 -32.07
CA ASP A 82 10.02 -1.06 -33.08
C ASP A 82 9.01 -0.09 -32.46
N LYS A 83 9.00 0.04 -31.13
CA LYS A 83 8.10 0.89 -30.35
C LYS A 83 6.61 0.63 -30.61
N GLN A 84 6.27 -0.61 -31.00
CA GLN A 84 4.88 -1.00 -31.21
C GLN A 84 4.18 -1.36 -29.92
N LEU A 85 2.92 -0.93 -29.79
CA LEU A 85 2.03 -1.24 -28.69
C LEU A 85 0.96 -2.23 -29.16
N THR A 86 0.90 -3.40 -28.52
CA THR A 86 -0.15 -4.41 -28.75
C THR A 86 -1.08 -4.44 -27.55
N LEU A 87 -2.35 -4.12 -27.75
CA LEU A 87 -3.36 -4.10 -26.69
C LEU A 87 -3.85 -5.52 -26.41
N ILE A 88 -4.04 -5.82 -25.12
CA ILE A 88 -4.74 -6.99 -24.64
C ILE A 88 -6.07 -6.52 -24.04
N ASN A 89 -7.17 -6.88 -24.70
CA ASN A 89 -8.49 -6.48 -24.22
C ASN A 89 -8.89 -7.26 -22.97
N ILE A 90 -9.18 -6.55 -21.90
CA ILE A 90 -9.82 -7.08 -20.71
C ILE A 90 -11.34 -6.92 -20.88
N PRO A 91 -12.14 -8.00 -20.71
CA PRO A 91 -13.60 -7.89 -20.83
C PRO A 91 -14.17 -6.90 -19.78
N GLU A 92 -15.08 -6.03 -20.18
CA GLU A 92 -15.59 -4.89 -19.39
C GLU A 92 -16.12 -5.22 -17.97
N LYS A 93 -16.50 -6.46 -17.72
CA LYS A 93 -17.01 -6.90 -16.42
C LYS A 93 -15.93 -7.47 -15.50
N ASN A 94 -14.69 -7.52 -15.95
CA ASN A 94 -13.57 -8.04 -15.17
C ASN A 94 -12.67 -6.90 -14.70
N LEU A 95 -12.24 -7.00 -13.45
CA LEU A 95 -11.20 -6.16 -12.86
C LEU A 95 -9.85 -6.85 -13.08
N LEU A 96 -8.88 -6.16 -13.64
CA LEU A 96 -7.50 -6.64 -13.75
C LEU A 96 -6.88 -6.62 -12.35
N LEU A 97 -6.39 -7.78 -11.87
CA LEU A 97 -5.75 -7.88 -10.56
C LEU A 97 -4.24 -7.88 -10.68
N LYS A 98 -3.70 -8.87 -11.39
CA LYS A 98 -2.26 -9.10 -11.54
C LYS A 98 -1.96 -9.60 -12.95
N TYR A 99 -0.73 -9.39 -13.39
CA TYR A 99 -0.21 -9.96 -14.63
C TYR A 99 1.28 -10.26 -14.52
N ARG A 100 1.74 -11.23 -15.29
CA ARG A 100 3.15 -11.60 -15.34
C ARG A 100 3.49 -12.34 -16.63
N TRP A 101 4.75 -12.35 -16.96
CA TRP A 101 5.27 -13.22 -18.02
C TRP A 101 5.29 -14.69 -17.59
N ALA A 102 5.07 -15.58 -18.55
CA ALA A 102 5.36 -17.00 -18.46
C ALA A 102 6.20 -17.38 -19.68
N GLY A 103 7.53 -17.46 -19.48
CA GLY A 103 8.50 -17.48 -20.57
C GLY A 103 8.38 -16.26 -21.47
N ASN A 104 8.90 -16.35 -22.71
CA ASN A 104 8.86 -15.26 -23.68
C ASN A 104 7.58 -15.26 -24.55
N GLY A 105 6.79 -16.31 -24.48
CA GLY A 105 5.68 -16.54 -25.39
C GLY A 105 4.30 -16.27 -24.81
N ARG A 106 4.18 -16.10 -23.49
CA ARG A 106 2.89 -16.02 -22.82
C ARG A 106 2.82 -14.94 -21.73
N VAL A 107 1.61 -14.44 -21.53
CA VAL A 107 1.27 -13.58 -20.38
C VAL A 107 0.17 -14.25 -19.58
N LEU A 108 0.36 -14.38 -18.29
CA LEU A 108 -0.66 -14.78 -17.32
C LEU A 108 -1.38 -13.53 -16.81
N ILE A 109 -2.71 -13.56 -16.79
CA ILE A 109 -3.54 -12.44 -16.39
C ILE A 109 -4.56 -12.92 -15.37
N SER A 110 -4.44 -12.43 -14.15
CA SER A 110 -5.39 -12.64 -13.07
C SER A 110 -6.46 -11.56 -13.13
N MET A 111 -7.72 -11.97 -13.05
CA MET A 111 -8.87 -11.09 -13.13
C MET A 111 -9.89 -11.47 -12.06
N ALA A 112 -10.65 -10.47 -11.60
CA ALA A 112 -11.80 -10.69 -10.74
C ALA A 112 -13.08 -10.21 -11.41
N ARG A 113 -14.20 -10.85 -11.08
CA ARG A 113 -15.53 -10.41 -11.48
C ARG A 113 -16.48 -10.41 -10.28
N PRO A 114 -17.36 -9.42 -10.16
CA PRO A 114 -18.42 -9.46 -9.16
C PRO A 114 -19.37 -10.64 -9.40
N VAL A 115 -19.66 -11.38 -8.34
CA VAL A 115 -20.65 -12.47 -8.33
C VAL A 115 -21.55 -12.32 -7.11
N THR A 116 -22.83 -12.68 -7.23
CA THR A 116 -23.74 -12.70 -6.09
C THR A 116 -23.90 -14.13 -5.62
N LEU A 117 -23.46 -14.43 -4.41
CA LEU A 117 -23.62 -15.72 -3.77
C LEU A 117 -24.34 -15.55 -2.43
N PHE A 118 -25.40 -16.31 -2.22
CA PHE A 118 -26.22 -16.25 -0.98
C PHE A 118 -26.65 -14.83 -0.58
N GLY A 119 -26.89 -13.96 -1.58
CA GLY A 119 -27.27 -12.57 -1.36
C GLY A 119 -26.11 -11.62 -1.04
N ALA A 120 -24.87 -12.11 -0.97
CA ALA A 120 -23.66 -11.31 -0.83
C ALA A 120 -22.99 -11.07 -2.18
N GLN A 121 -22.48 -9.87 -2.39
CA GLN A 121 -21.60 -9.54 -3.52
C GLN A 121 -20.19 -9.98 -3.18
N LEU A 122 -19.57 -10.80 -4.02
CA LEU A 122 -18.21 -11.33 -3.87
C LEU A 122 -17.44 -11.09 -5.16
N LEU A 123 -16.10 -11.09 -5.06
CA LEU A 123 -15.21 -11.08 -6.22
C LEU A 123 -14.72 -12.52 -6.47
N ALA A 124 -15.16 -13.11 -7.57
CA ALA A 124 -14.62 -14.38 -8.01
C ALA A 124 -13.42 -14.15 -8.91
N THR A 125 -12.26 -14.71 -8.52
CA THR A 125 -11.01 -14.58 -9.26
C THR A 125 -10.84 -15.69 -10.30
N GLY A 126 -10.07 -15.42 -11.33
CA GLY A 126 -9.75 -16.36 -12.39
C GLY A 126 -8.48 -15.98 -13.13
N LEU A 127 -7.91 -16.97 -13.81
CA LEU A 127 -6.64 -16.83 -14.52
C LEU A 127 -6.82 -17.18 -15.99
N ILE A 128 -6.20 -16.39 -16.86
CA ILE A 128 -6.06 -16.68 -18.29
C ILE A 128 -4.59 -16.67 -18.71
N SER A 129 -4.28 -17.43 -19.75
CA SER A 129 -3.00 -17.40 -20.47
C SER A 129 -3.23 -16.78 -21.84
N TYR A 130 -2.50 -15.69 -22.15
CA TYR A 130 -2.50 -15.03 -23.44
C TYR A 130 -1.24 -15.43 -24.21
N ASP A 131 -1.38 -16.04 -25.38
CA ASP A 131 -0.28 -16.37 -26.29
C ASP A 131 0.03 -15.17 -27.17
N ILE A 132 1.26 -14.66 -27.10
CA ILE A 132 1.66 -13.42 -27.79
C ILE A 132 1.69 -13.60 -29.30
N ARG A 133 2.12 -14.76 -29.78
CA ARG A 133 2.29 -15.05 -31.20
C ARG A 133 0.94 -15.22 -31.91
N THR A 134 0.05 -16.02 -31.32
CA THR A 134 -1.26 -16.32 -31.91
C THR A 134 -2.35 -15.36 -31.49
N ARG A 135 -2.10 -14.55 -30.44
CA ARG A 135 -3.07 -13.66 -29.78
C ARG A 135 -4.28 -14.40 -29.22
N SER A 136 -4.14 -15.71 -29.00
CA SER A 136 -5.20 -16.54 -28.43
C SER A 136 -5.20 -16.46 -26.91
N VAL A 137 -6.40 -16.58 -26.33
CA VAL A 137 -6.62 -16.66 -24.89
C VAL A 137 -6.99 -18.07 -24.53
N THR A 138 -6.25 -18.68 -23.59
CA THR A 138 -6.57 -19.96 -22.98
C THR A 138 -7.09 -19.68 -21.57
N GLN A 139 -8.31 -20.12 -21.28
CA GLN A 139 -8.86 -20.05 -19.94
C GLN A 139 -8.23 -21.16 -19.09
N ILE A 140 -7.59 -20.78 -17.97
CA ILE A 140 -6.84 -21.72 -17.13
C ILE A 140 -7.76 -22.48 -16.17
N ARG A 141 -8.96 -21.95 -15.91
CA ARG A 141 -9.89 -22.50 -14.93
C ARG A 141 -11.28 -22.75 -15.54
N PRO A 142 -12.02 -23.79 -15.10
CA PRO A 142 -13.41 -23.99 -15.47
C PRO A 142 -14.30 -22.82 -15.07
N ALA A 143 -15.24 -22.46 -15.94
CA ALA A 143 -16.16 -21.31 -15.73
C ALA A 143 -17.04 -21.44 -14.48
N ASN A 144 -17.25 -22.68 -13.99
CA ASN A 144 -18.13 -23.02 -12.86
C ASN A 144 -17.38 -23.30 -11.55
N GLY A 145 -16.10 -22.94 -11.45
CA GLY A 145 -15.30 -23.14 -10.23
C GLY A 145 -15.74 -22.28 -9.04
N GLY A 146 -15.08 -22.46 -7.89
CA GLY A 146 -15.29 -21.67 -6.67
C GLY A 146 -14.98 -20.17 -6.82
N ILE A 147 -14.76 -19.47 -5.73
CA ILE A 147 -14.48 -18.02 -5.72
C ILE A 147 -13.01 -17.74 -6.00
N VAL A 148 -12.10 -18.57 -5.50
CA VAL A 148 -10.64 -18.42 -5.67
C VAL A 148 -10.16 -19.26 -6.85
N GLY A 149 -9.47 -18.63 -7.80
CA GLY A 149 -9.04 -19.33 -9.02
C GLY A 149 -7.80 -18.74 -9.71
N ASP A 150 -6.98 -17.98 -8.99
CA ASP A 150 -5.80 -17.29 -9.54
C ASP A 150 -4.56 -17.38 -8.66
N ASP A 151 -4.57 -18.26 -7.64
CA ASP A 151 -3.44 -18.42 -6.73
C ASP A 151 -2.33 -19.26 -7.39
N ILE A 152 -1.36 -18.58 -8.00
CA ILE A 152 -0.22 -19.16 -8.69
C ILE A 152 0.88 -19.48 -7.68
N LEU A 153 1.13 -20.75 -7.43
CA LEU A 153 2.18 -21.20 -6.51
C LEU A 153 3.56 -21.29 -7.18
N TYR A 154 3.61 -21.55 -8.48
CA TYR A 154 4.85 -21.69 -9.25
C TYR A 154 4.58 -21.50 -10.74
N VAL A 155 5.50 -20.92 -11.46
CA VAL A 155 5.50 -20.83 -12.93
C VAL A 155 6.80 -21.41 -13.44
N ASP A 156 6.71 -22.36 -14.36
CA ASP A 156 7.86 -22.92 -15.06
C ASP A 156 8.64 -21.82 -15.80
N PRO A 157 9.95 -21.73 -15.66
CA PRO A 157 10.76 -20.68 -16.31
C PRO A 157 10.62 -20.64 -17.84
N ALA A 158 10.41 -21.80 -18.49
CA ALA A 158 10.15 -21.85 -19.94
C ALA A 158 8.74 -21.37 -20.31
N GLY A 159 7.83 -21.23 -19.32
CA GLY A 159 6.45 -20.82 -19.55
C GLY A 159 5.57 -21.89 -20.16
N GLU A 160 5.88 -23.15 -19.92
CA GLU A 160 5.12 -24.29 -20.43
C GLU A 160 3.97 -24.69 -19.50
N TRP A 161 4.17 -24.59 -18.20
CA TRP A 161 3.19 -24.97 -17.19
C TRP A 161 3.29 -24.12 -15.92
N LEU A 162 2.27 -24.22 -15.07
CA LEU A 162 2.25 -23.63 -13.73
C LEU A 162 1.61 -24.56 -12.70
N LEU A 163 1.85 -24.28 -11.41
CA LEU A 163 1.03 -24.80 -10.31
C LEU A 163 0.03 -23.75 -9.89
N LEU A 164 -1.24 -24.14 -9.85
CA LEU A 164 -2.36 -23.27 -9.45
C LEU A 164 -3.10 -23.91 -8.29
N ALA A 165 -3.26 -23.17 -7.21
CA ALA A 165 -4.23 -23.51 -6.18
C ALA A 165 -5.57 -22.84 -6.51
N PHE A 166 -6.65 -23.62 -6.51
CA PHE A 166 -7.98 -23.12 -6.82
C PHE A 166 -9.10 -23.99 -6.24
N GLN A 167 -10.25 -23.37 -6.03
CA GLN A 167 -11.47 -24.07 -5.62
C GLN A 167 -12.20 -24.63 -6.84
N GLU A 168 -12.56 -25.90 -6.83
CA GLU A 168 -13.38 -26.50 -7.89
C GLU A 168 -14.86 -26.15 -7.76
N SER A 169 -15.33 -26.00 -6.54
CA SER A 169 -16.65 -25.45 -6.23
C SER A 169 -16.57 -24.46 -5.05
N ILE A 170 -17.65 -23.73 -4.83
CA ILE A 170 -17.76 -22.79 -3.70
C ILE A 170 -17.78 -23.49 -2.33
N PHE A 171 -17.91 -24.81 -2.31
CA PHE A 171 -17.98 -25.62 -1.08
C PHE A 171 -16.66 -26.33 -0.78
N ASP A 172 -15.71 -26.31 -1.72
CA ASP A 172 -14.44 -27.00 -1.57
C ASP A 172 -13.34 -26.03 -1.09
N SER A 173 -12.41 -26.54 -0.30
CA SER A 173 -11.11 -25.88 -0.10
C SER A 173 -10.28 -25.97 -1.38
N ALA A 174 -9.25 -25.12 -1.49
CA ALA A 174 -8.39 -25.11 -2.66
C ALA A 174 -7.62 -26.44 -2.82
N SER A 175 -7.59 -26.93 -4.04
CA SER A 175 -6.75 -28.03 -4.48
C SER A 175 -5.63 -27.50 -5.37
N VAL A 176 -4.53 -28.24 -5.55
CA VAL A 176 -3.44 -27.83 -6.44
C VAL A 176 -3.39 -28.68 -7.68
N SER A 177 -3.34 -28.02 -8.84
CA SER A 177 -3.16 -28.67 -10.14
C SER A 177 -1.97 -28.08 -10.89
N ARG A 178 -1.29 -28.93 -11.64
CA ARG A 178 -0.36 -28.53 -12.70
C ARG A 178 -1.17 -28.24 -13.95
N ILE A 179 -0.99 -27.03 -14.48
CA ILE A 179 -1.72 -26.55 -15.66
C ILE A 179 -0.76 -26.42 -16.83
N ASP A 180 -1.05 -27.05 -17.94
CA ASP A 180 -0.39 -26.81 -19.23
C ASP A 180 -0.89 -25.49 -19.80
N LEU A 181 0.02 -24.54 -20.04
CA LEU A 181 -0.34 -23.18 -20.45
C LEU A 181 -0.77 -23.04 -21.91
N ALA A 182 -0.45 -24.02 -22.75
CA ALA A 182 -0.85 -24.02 -24.13
C ALA A 182 -2.30 -24.52 -24.32
N THR A 183 -2.68 -25.53 -23.54
CA THR A 183 -3.97 -26.21 -23.69
C THR A 183 -4.96 -25.89 -22.57
N GLY A 184 -4.50 -25.36 -21.44
CA GLY A 184 -5.30 -25.19 -20.22
C GLY A 184 -5.60 -26.51 -19.50
N LYS A 185 -5.01 -27.64 -19.93
CA LYS A 185 -5.24 -28.95 -19.31
C LYS A 185 -4.70 -28.98 -17.89
N ALA A 186 -5.58 -29.28 -16.95
CA ALA A 186 -5.23 -29.45 -15.54
C ALA A 186 -4.92 -30.92 -15.22
N THR A 187 -3.85 -31.15 -14.46
CA THR A 187 -3.52 -32.44 -13.86
C THR A 187 -3.41 -32.24 -12.35
N ARG A 188 -4.25 -32.91 -11.57
CA ARG A 188 -4.28 -32.81 -10.12
C ARG A 188 -2.95 -33.27 -9.51
N VAL A 189 -2.41 -32.43 -8.62
CA VAL A 189 -1.18 -32.69 -7.85
C VAL A 189 -1.50 -32.90 -6.38
N ILE A 190 -2.39 -32.07 -5.81
CA ILE A 190 -2.84 -32.15 -4.41
C ILE A 190 -4.36 -32.04 -4.39
N ASP A 191 -5.01 -32.96 -3.71
CA ASP A 191 -6.46 -32.90 -3.47
C ASP A 191 -6.81 -31.82 -2.45
N SER A 192 -8.02 -31.28 -2.55
CA SER A 192 -8.57 -30.35 -1.56
C SER A 192 -8.59 -30.97 -0.16
N ARG A 193 -8.39 -30.15 0.85
CA ARG A 193 -8.39 -30.57 2.25
C ARG A 193 -9.12 -29.52 3.09
N ASP A 194 -10.07 -29.95 3.89
CA ASP A 194 -10.86 -29.06 4.78
C ASP A 194 -10.02 -28.36 5.86
N ASP A 195 -8.80 -28.85 6.11
CA ASP A 195 -7.87 -28.30 7.08
C ASP A 195 -6.77 -27.44 6.44
N VAL A 196 -6.94 -27.02 5.17
CA VAL A 196 -6.00 -26.16 4.41
C VAL A 196 -6.77 -25.09 3.64
N ASP A 197 -6.41 -23.84 3.90
CA ASP A 197 -6.92 -22.67 3.17
C ASP A 197 -5.95 -22.24 2.05
N ASP A 198 -4.64 -22.21 2.34
CA ASP A 198 -3.59 -21.75 1.44
C ASP A 198 -2.50 -22.81 1.24
N TRP A 199 -1.98 -22.90 0.03
CA TRP A 199 -0.90 -23.82 -0.35
C TRP A 199 0.38 -23.05 -0.71
N TYR A 200 1.53 -23.66 -0.46
CA TYR A 200 2.85 -23.08 -0.74
C TYR A 200 3.73 -24.09 -1.48
N ALA A 201 4.42 -23.62 -2.52
CA ALA A 201 5.40 -24.40 -3.25
C ALA A 201 6.81 -23.83 -3.05
N ASP A 202 7.84 -24.67 -3.31
CA ASP A 202 9.23 -24.22 -3.36
C ASP A 202 9.63 -23.72 -4.76
N ASP A 203 10.89 -23.29 -4.88
CA ASP A 203 11.53 -22.81 -6.11
C ASP A 203 11.64 -23.83 -7.25
N LYS A 204 11.30 -25.10 -6.98
CA LYS A 204 11.26 -26.19 -7.97
C LYS A 204 9.85 -26.65 -8.34
N GLY A 205 8.85 -25.95 -7.82
CA GLY A 205 7.45 -26.30 -8.04
C GLY A 205 6.99 -27.55 -7.28
N VAL A 206 7.60 -27.84 -6.13
CA VAL A 206 7.10 -28.86 -5.21
C VAL A 206 6.21 -28.21 -4.17
N VAL A 207 4.95 -28.64 -4.05
CA VAL A 207 4.05 -28.17 -2.97
C VAL A 207 4.57 -28.68 -1.64
N ARG A 208 4.97 -27.77 -0.76
CA ARG A 208 5.68 -28.03 0.49
C ARG A 208 4.80 -27.92 1.73
N ALA A 209 3.88 -26.99 1.75
CA ALA A 209 3.04 -26.76 2.91
C ALA A 209 1.61 -26.37 2.53
N GLY A 210 0.71 -26.58 3.48
CA GLY A 210 -0.61 -26.02 3.50
C GLY A 210 -0.90 -25.41 4.86
N THR A 211 -1.53 -24.25 4.89
CA THR A 211 -1.90 -23.54 6.11
C THR A 211 -3.41 -23.36 6.22
N SER A 212 -3.91 -23.26 7.44
CA SER A 212 -5.29 -22.90 7.73
C SER A 212 -5.37 -22.08 9.01
N THR A 213 -6.16 -21.02 8.96
CA THR A 213 -6.38 -20.12 10.08
C THR A 213 -7.76 -20.31 10.68
N SER A 214 -7.83 -20.61 11.97
CA SER A 214 -9.08 -20.79 12.74
C SER A 214 -9.07 -19.98 14.03
N ASP A 215 -10.19 -19.97 14.76
CA ASP A 215 -10.27 -19.36 16.11
C ASP A 215 -9.25 -19.95 17.10
N ARG A 216 -8.69 -21.12 16.79
CA ARG A 216 -7.68 -21.79 17.61
C ARG A 216 -6.24 -21.48 17.19
N GLY A 217 -6.04 -20.60 16.20
CA GLY A 217 -4.75 -20.23 15.64
C GLY A 217 -4.42 -20.83 14.28
N LEU A 218 -3.17 -20.65 13.86
CA LEU A 218 -2.62 -21.11 12.58
C LEU A 218 -2.23 -22.59 12.66
N SER A 219 -2.80 -23.41 11.77
CA SER A 219 -2.42 -24.80 11.54
C SER A 219 -1.54 -24.87 10.29
N MET A 220 -0.54 -25.73 10.30
CA MET A 220 0.31 -26.00 9.14
C MET A 220 0.50 -27.50 8.97
N ILE A 221 0.36 -27.96 7.74
CA ILE A 221 0.86 -29.26 7.29
C ILE A 221 2.10 -29.05 6.42
N TYR A 222 3.06 -29.95 6.49
CA TYR A 222 4.36 -29.78 5.84
C TYR A 222 4.91 -31.10 5.34
N ARG A 223 5.64 -31.09 4.21
CA ARG A 223 6.51 -32.15 3.71
C ARG A 223 7.78 -31.55 3.10
N ARG A 224 8.90 -32.31 3.13
CA ARG A 224 10.17 -31.86 2.57
C ARG A 224 10.29 -32.10 1.06
N THR A 225 9.74 -33.21 0.57
CA THR A 225 9.80 -33.62 -0.84
C THR A 225 8.43 -34.05 -1.35
N ALA A 226 8.29 -34.17 -2.67
CA ALA A 226 7.04 -34.60 -3.29
C ALA A 226 6.62 -36.04 -2.89
N ASP A 227 7.59 -36.91 -2.61
CA ASP A 227 7.36 -38.32 -2.27
C ASP A 227 6.97 -38.52 -0.80
N GLU A 228 7.19 -37.53 0.06
CA GLU A 228 6.80 -37.59 1.46
C GLU A 228 5.31 -37.26 1.65
N LYS A 229 4.71 -37.88 2.68
CA LYS A 229 3.35 -37.52 3.12
C LYS A 229 3.41 -36.24 3.93
N PHE A 230 2.36 -35.43 3.79
CA PHE A 230 2.19 -34.28 4.69
C PHE A 230 2.07 -34.72 6.14
N ARG A 231 2.85 -34.08 7.01
CA ARG A 231 2.74 -34.23 8.47
C ARG A 231 2.16 -32.94 9.05
N LYS A 232 1.30 -33.08 10.05
CA LYS A 232 0.74 -31.95 10.78
C LYS A 232 1.79 -31.42 11.75
N LEU A 233 2.06 -30.11 11.68
CA LEU A 233 2.91 -29.44 12.64
C LEU A 233 2.09 -28.96 13.85
N PRO A 234 2.72 -28.77 15.04
CA PRO A 234 2.03 -28.18 16.18
C PRO A 234 1.39 -26.84 15.81
N ARG A 235 0.17 -26.59 16.29
CA ARG A 235 -0.57 -25.35 16.00
C ARG A 235 0.08 -24.16 16.69
N VAL A 236 0.17 -23.00 15.98
CA VAL A 236 0.48 -21.71 16.61
C VAL A 236 -0.83 -21.14 17.11
N LYS A 237 -0.96 -20.90 18.41
CA LYS A 237 -2.19 -20.37 19.00
C LYS A 237 -2.38 -18.91 18.60
N SER A 238 -3.64 -18.47 18.52
CA SER A 238 -3.98 -17.10 18.12
C SER A 238 -3.59 -16.04 19.15
N ASP A 239 -3.46 -16.45 20.42
CA ASP A 239 -3.15 -15.57 21.54
C ASP A 239 -1.67 -15.66 21.95
N ASP A 240 -0.87 -16.42 21.21
CA ASP A 240 0.56 -16.53 21.48
C ASP A 240 1.22 -15.18 21.18
N GLU A 241 1.98 -14.69 22.15
CA GLU A 241 2.94 -13.59 22.04
C GLU A 241 4.03 -13.89 20.98
N ASP A 242 3.91 -15.04 20.31
CA ASP A 242 4.86 -15.61 19.38
C ASP A 242 4.95 -14.89 18.01
N GLY A 243 4.22 -13.79 17.84
CA GLY A 243 4.30 -12.99 16.63
C GLY A 243 3.58 -13.64 15.44
N THR A 244 3.41 -12.84 14.41
CA THR A 244 2.86 -13.28 13.14
C THR A 244 3.97 -13.91 12.29
N LEU A 245 3.66 -15.00 11.60
CA LEU A 245 4.51 -15.64 10.59
C LEU A 245 3.96 -15.25 9.22
N ASP A 246 4.80 -14.68 8.39
CA ASP A 246 4.41 -14.23 7.04
C ASP A 246 5.50 -14.53 6.02
N LEU A 247 5.14 -14.49 4.73
CA LEU A 247 6.03 -14.68 3.59
C LEU A 247 6.93 -15.91 3.73
N LEU A 248 6.31 -17.09 3.64
CA LEU A 248 7.01 -18.37 3.75
C LEU A 248 7.80 -18.68 2.48
N HIS A 249 9.11 -18.88 2.57
CA HIS A 249 9.96 -19.34 1.49
C HIS A 249 10.62 -20.68 1.85
N PHE A 250 10.49 -21.68 0.97
CA PHE A 250 11.03 -23.02 1.15
C PHE A 250 12.21 -23.26 0.21
N ILE A 251 13.37 -23.57 0.77
CA ILE A 251 14.52 -24.01 -0.04
C ILE A 251 14.25 -25.41 -0.56
N GLY A 252 14.32 -25.58 -1.88
CA GLY A 252 13.99 -26.85 -2.55
C GLY A 252 14.82 -28.03 -2.05
N GLY A 253 14.10 -29.07 -1.55
CA GLY A 253 14.71 -30.30 -1.03
C GLY A 253 15.30 -30.19 0.39
N SER A 254 15.12 -29.07 1.10
CA SER A 254 15.59 -28.83 2.47
C SER A 254 14.42 -28.66 3.44
N ASP A 255 14.65 -28.86 4.73
CA ASP A 255 13.74 -28.41 5.79
C ASP A 255 13.94 -26.94 6.15
N GLU A 256 15.00 -26.33 5.64
CA GLU A 256 15.32 -24.91 5.84
C GLU A 256 14.61 -24.01 4.83
N GLY A 257 14.46 -22.74 5.21
CA GLY A 257 13.93 -21.68 4.39
C GLY A 257 14.00 -20.34 5.10
N TYR A 258 13.16 -19.41 4.66
CA TYR A 258 13.08 -18.06 5.21
C TYR A 258 11.64 -17.69 5.55
N MET A 259 11.47 -16.78 6.49
CA MET A 259 10.17 -16.18 6.80
C MET A 259 10.31 -14.82 7.46
N LEU A 260 9.27 -14.00 7.35
CA LEU A 260 9.12 -12.82 8.17
C LEU A 260 8.51 -13.18 9.52
N SER A 261 9.05 -12.60 10.60
CA SER A 261 8.49 -12.72 11.94
C SER A 261 8.73 -11.46 12.76
N ASN A 262 7.74 -11.06 13.55
CA ASN A 262 7.86 -9.96 14.51
C ASN A 262 8.01 -10.43 15.96
N LYS A 263 8.29 -11.72 16.17
CA LYS A 263 8.35 -12.36 17.49
C LYS A 263 9.39 -11.74 18.42
N GLU A 264 10.60 -11.49 17.92
CA GLU A 264 11.73 -11.09 18.77
C GLU A 264 11.68 -9.62 19.21
N THR A 265 11.26 -8.74 18.29
CA THR A 265 11.37 -7.28 18.49
C THR A 265 10.03 -6.54 18.47
N GLY A 266 8.94 -7.24 18.16
CA GLY A 266 7.65 -6.63 17.84
C GLY A 266 7.61 -6.00 16.43
N ARG A 267 8.73 -6.06 15.67
CA ARG A 267 8.82 -5.64 14.27
C ARG A 267 9.17 -6.81 13.39
N PHE A 268 8.60 -6.83 12.19
CA PHE A 268 8.95 -7.87 11.23
C PHE A 268 10.43 -7.76 10.84
N GLY A 269 11.13 -8.86 10.99
CA GLY A 269 12.47 -9.12 10.47
C GLY A 269 12.46 -10.38 9.62
N LEU A 270 13.46 -10.55 8.78
CA LEU A 270 13.70 -11.74 7.98
C LEU A 270 14.60 -12.71 8.73
N TYR A 271 14.17 -13.95 8.88
CA TYR A 271 14.84 -14.99 9.64
C TYR A 271 15.02 -16.26 8.83
N HIS A 272 16.08 -17.00 9.14
CA HIS A 272 16.14 -18.43 8.82
C HIS A 272 15.04 -19.17 9.58
N PHE A 273 14.45 -20.17 8.95
CA PHE A 273 13.40 -20.96 9.57
C PHE A 273 13.49 -22.44 9.19
N ASN A 274 13.47 -23.30 10.21
CA ASN A 274 13.39 -24.75 9.99
C ASN A 274 11.93 -25.20 10.05
N TYR A 275 11.36 -25.55 8.92
CA TYR A 275 9.97 -25.96 8.78
C TYR A 275 9.65 -27.31 9.43
N ALA A 276 10.65 -28.19 9.58
CA ALA A 276 10.47 -29.49 10.23
C ALA A 276 10.26 -29.38 11.73
N THR A 277 11.04 -28.52 12.39
CA THR A 277 11.04 -28.30 13.83
C THR A 277 10.25 -27.07 14.26
N LYS A 278 9.90 -26.18 13.33
CA LYS A 278 9.29 -24.86 13.56
C LYS A 278 10.18 -23.94 14.39
N GLN A 279 11.47 -24.09 14.24
CA GLN A 279 12.42 -23.23 14.95
C GLN A 279 12.78 -22.02 14.11
N LEU A 280 12.59 -20.84 14.71
CA LEU A 280 13.14 -19.59 14.22
C LEU A 280 14.65 -19.60 14.47
N GLY A 281 15.44 -19.43 13.43
CA GLY A 281 16.90 -19.35 13.46
C GLY A 281 17.40 -17.92 13.63
N GLU A 282 18.64 -17.69 13.24
CA GLU A 282 19.23 -16.35 13.25
C GLU A 282 18.52 -15.43 12.27
N HIS A 283 18.49 -14.13 12.59
CA HIS A 283 17.96 -13.13 11.66
C HIS A 283 18.93 -12.94 10.48
N VAL A 284 18.38 -12.88 9.28
CA VAL A 284 19.10 -12.47 8.08
C VAL A 284 19.20 -10.94 8.04
N PHE A 285 18.07 -10.29 8.35
CA PHE A 285 17.98 -8.83 8.44
C PHE A 285 16.82 -8.42 9.35
N ARG A 286 17.05 -7.36 10.12
CA ARG A 286 16.03 -6.64 10.88
C ARG A 286 16.36 -5.16 10.91
N ASN A 287 15.36 -4.33 11.07
CA ASN A 287 15.50 -2.89 11.29
C ASN A 287 14.98 -2.55 12.70
N ASP A 288 15.70 -1.72 13.44
CA ASP A 288 15.33 -1.39 14.83
C ASP A 288 14.12 -0.44 14.92
N SER A 289 13.74 0.22 13.82
CA SER A 289 12.68 1.22 13.79
C SER A 289 11.49 0.83 12.91
N TYR A 290 11.69 -0.02 11.90
CA TYR A 290 10.68 -0.32 10.87
C TYR A 290 10.55 -1.80 10.59
N ASP A 291 9.37 -2.19 10.11
CA ASP A 291 9.10 -3.56 9.66
C ASP A 291 9.79 -3.86 8.33
N VAL A 292 10.34 -5.06 8.21
CA VAL A 292 10.67 -5.66 6.91
C VAL A 292 9.35 -6.07 6.25
N MET A 293 9.17 -5.69 4.97
CA MET A 293 7.91 -5.88 4.25
C MET A 293 7.97 -7.05 3.27
N ASP A 294 9.12 -7.26 2.63
CA ASP A 294 9.31 -8.29 1.61
C ASP A 294 10.78 -8.66 1.46
N PHE A 295 11.05 -9.74 0.74
CA PHE A 295 12.39 -10.16 0.37
C PHE A 295 12.40 -10.94 -0.95
N THR A 296 13.54 -10.96 -1.61
CA THR A 296 13.78 -11.80 -2.78
C THR A 296 14.90 -12.78 -2.51
N THR A 297 14.95 -13.87 -3.25
CA THR A 297 16.02 -14.86 -3.18
C THR A 297 16.85 -14.89 -4.44
N SER A 298 18.04 -15.51 -4.34
CA SER A 298 18.85 -15.86 -5.50
C SER A 298 18.10 -16.79 -6.46
N ASP A 299 18.54 -16.88 -7.71
CA ASP A 299 17.88 -17.69 -8.75
C ASP A 299 17.74 -19.18 -8.38
N ASP A 300 18.64 -19.68 -7.52
CA ASP A 300 18.58 -21.05 -7.00
C ASP A 300 17.74 -21.18 -5.71
N GLY A 301 17.11 -20.10 -5.26
CA GLY A 301 16.24 -20.04 -4.07
C GLY A 301 16.94 -20.20 -2.73
N LYS A 302 18.30 -20.31 -2.68
CA LYS A 302 19.01 -20.69 -1.46
C LYS A 302 19.52 -19.56 -0.60
N ALA A 303 19.78 -18.41 -1.21
CA ALA A 303 20.26 -17.22 -0.51
C ALA A 303 19.27 -16.07 -0.66
N VAL A 304 19.22 -15.18 0.31
CA VAL A 304 18.47 -13.92 0.19
C VAL A 304 19.23 -12.97 -0.72
N ALA A 305 18.59 -12.45 -1.75
CA ALA A 305 19.15 -11.47 -2.68
C ALA A 305 18.88 -10.03 -2.24
N SER A 306 17.66 -9.75 -1.73
CA SER A 306 17.30 -8.44 -1.18
C SER A 306 16.28 -8.54 -0.08
N VAL A 307 16.17 -7.47 0.71
CA VAL A 307 15.03 -7.22 1.60
C VAL A 307 14.45 -5.83 1.31
N GLU A 308 13.15 -5.70 1.52
CA GLU A 308 12.41 -4.46 1.37
C GLU A 308 11.86 -4.00 2.72
N TYR A 309 12.01 -2.72 3.02
CA TYR A 309 11.44 -2.06 4.18
C TYR A 309 11.11 -0.61 3.84
N ALA A 310 10.37 0.09 4.69
CA ALA A 310 10.14 1.52 4.51
C ALA A 310 10.58 2.28 5.77
N ASP A 311 11.48 3.25 5.59
CA ASP A 311 11.80 4.27 6.58
C ASP A 311 10.99 5.56 6.29
N ASP A 312 11.59 6.61 5.75
CA ASP A 312 10.89 7.76 5.16
C ASP A 312 10.29 7.42 3.78
N ARG A 313 10.83 6.41 3.09
CA ARG A 313 10.43 5.89 1.76
C ARG A 313 10.69 4.40 1.66
N ASP A 314 10.25 3.79 0.57
CA ASP A 314 10.60 2.40 0.29
C ASP A 314 12.11 2.25 0.07
N ARG A 315 12.69 1.22 0.68
CA ARG A 315 14.10 0.86 0.59
C ARG A 315 14.25 -0.58 0.16
N ILE A 316 15.21 -0.81 -0.73
CA ILE A 316 15.68 -2.15 -1.07
C ILE A 316 17.12 -2.26 -0.59
N MET A 317 17.38 -3.21 0.30
CA MET A 317 18.74 -3.58 0.69
C MET A 317 19.15 -4.82 -0.07
N TRP A 318 20.14 -4.69 -0.95
CA TRP A 318 20.69 -5.79 -1.71
C TRP A 318 21.75 -6.54 -0.89
N PHE A 319 21.67 -7.87 -0.83
CA PHE A 319 22.74 -8.75 -0.33
C PHE A 319 23.63 -9.22 -1.48
N ASP A 320 23.06 -9.33 -2.68
CA ASP A 320 23.80 -9.64 -3.90
C ASP A 320 24.74 -8.48 -4.29
N GLU A 321 26.04 -8.76 -4.35
CA GLU A 321 27.09 -7.76 -4.63
C GLU A 321 27.01 -7.20 -6.06
N ARG A 322 26.49 -7.97 -7.03
CA ARG A 322 26.25 -7.49 -8.39
C ARG A 322 25.13 -6.46 -8.39
N MET A 323 24.03 -6.75 -7.67
CA MET A 323 22.89 -5.85 -7.55
C MET A 323 23.25 -4.57 -6.79
N LYS A 324 24.08 -4.64 -5.75
CA LYS A 324 24.62 -3.44 -5.07
C LYS A 324 25.37 -2.52 -6.04
N ARG A 325 26.28 -3.09 -6.84
CA ARG A 325 27.04 -2.31 -7.84
C ARG A 325 26.12 -1.71 -8.91
N LEU A 326 25.12 -2.46 -9.33
CA LEU A 326 24.13 -2.03 -10.31
C LEU A 326 23.31 -0.85 -9.79
N GLN A 327 22.76 -0.96 -8.57
CA GLN A 327 22.03 0.12 -7.91
C GLN A 327 22.90 1.38 -7.78
N ALA A 328 24.17 1.23 -7.39
CA ALA A 328 25.11 2.36 -7.29
C ALA A 328 25.37 3.05 -8.64
N GLN A 329 25.42 2.30 -9.74
CA GLN A 329 25.54 2.89 -11.09
C GLN A 329 24.28 3.68 -11.48
N ILE A 330 23.11 3.16 -11.16
CA ILE A 330 21.82 3.83 -11.40
C ILE A 330 21.73 5.13 -10.59
N ASP A 331 22.07 5.07 -9.29
CA ASP A 331 22.03 6.23 -8.40
C ASP A 331 23.03 7.32 -8.81
N HIS A 332 24.18 6.91 -9.34
CA HIS A 332 25.16 7.85 -9.90
C HIS A 332 24.65 8.52 -11.19
N ALA A 333 23.91 7.77 -12.04
CA ALA A 333 23.39 8.29 -13.30
C ALA A 333 22.16 9.19 -13.10
N LEU A 334 21.38 8.98 -12.03
CA LEU A 334 20.15 9.71 -11.68
C LEU A 334 20.23 10.28 -10.26
N PRO A 335 21.13 11.24 -10.01
CA PRO A 335 21.40 11.72 -8.66
C PRO A 335 20.22 12.50 -8.06
N GLY A 336 20.06 12.42 -6.73
CA GLY A 336 19.07 13.17 -5.97
C GLY A 336 17.63 12.67 -6.13
N LYS A 337 17.44 11.48 -6.69
CA LYS A 337 16.16 10.85 -6.89
C LYS A 337 16.06 9.52 -6.14
N ASP A 338 14.85 9.05 -5.99
CA ASP A 338 14.55 7.69 -5.57
C ASP A 338 14.56 6.81 -6.84
N ASN A 339 15.54 5.91 -6.93
CA ASN A 339 15.76 5.07 -8.10
C ASN A 339 15.48 3.62 -7.73
N ARG A 340 14.51 3.00 -8.38
CA ARG A 340 14.07 1.63 -8.10
C ARG A 340 14.22 0.75 -9.32
N ILE A 341 14.85 -0.38 -9.14
CA ILE A 341 14.81 -1.46 -10.11
C ILE A 341 13.41 -2.08 -10.03
N VAL A 342 12.63 -1.92 -11.10
CA VAL A 342 11.24 -2.38 -11.16
C VAL A 342 11.14 -3.79 -11.72
N SER A 343 11.95 -4.10 -12.73
CA SER A 343 11.95 -5.40 -13.38
C SER A 343 13.27 -5.60 -14.14
N MET A 344 13.66 -6.87 -14.29
CA MET A 344 14.87 -7.25 -15.03
C MET A 344 14.53 -8.42 -15.95
N ASN A 345 15.22 -8.49 -17.11
CA ASN A 345 15.16 -9.68 -17.94
C ASN A 345 16.07 -10.79 -17.36
N SER A 346 15.94 -12.02 -17.86
CA SER A 346 16.55 -13.21 -17.24
C SER A 346 18.08 -13.17 -17.12
N ASP A 347 18.78 -12.49 -18.03
CA ASP A 347 20.23 -12.37 -18.01
C ASP A 347 20.72 -11.01 -17.48
N ASN A 348 19.80 -10.16 -17.01
CA ASN A 348 20.04 -8.82 -16.50
C ASN A 348 20.78 -7.89 -17.48
N THR A 349 20.55 -8.06 -18.77
CA THR A 349 21.08 -7.20 -19.82
C THR A 349 20.21 -5.99 -20.10
N SER A 350 18.93 -6.02 -19.69
CA SER A 350 17.96 -4.93 -19.79
C SER A 350 17.20 -4.82 -18.47
N ILE A 351 17.19 -3.64 -17.89
CA ILE A 351 16.67 -3.38 -16.53
C ILE A 351 15.72 -2.19 -16.59
N LEU A 352 14.49 -2.41 -16.19
CA LEU A 352 13.53 -1.33 -16.01
C LEU A 352 13.76 -0.64 -14.68
N ILE A 353 13.90 0.68 -14.73
CA ILE A 353 14.10 1.54 -13.57
C ILE A 353 12.96 2.54 -13.53
N TRP A 354 12.38 2.73 -12.36
CA TRP A 354 11.61 3.92 -12.04
C TRP A 354 12.50 4.91 -11.28
N SER A 355 12.43 6.19 -11.64
CA SER A 355 13.18 7.26 -10.97
C SER A 355 12.30 8.48 -10.79
N GLY A 356 12.16 8.96 -9.57
CA GLY A 356 11.33 10.10 -9.21
C GLY A 356 11.73 10.72 -7.88
N ALA A 357 10.92 11.69 -7.40
CA ALA A 357 11.11 12.32 -6.09
C ALA A 357 9.76 12.87 -5.60
N SER A 358 9.68 13.39 -4.39
CA SER A 358 8.44 13.99 -3.87
C SER A 358 7.96 15.19 -4.70
N ASN A 359 8.88 15.87 -5.38
CA ASN A 359 8.60 16.95 -6.33
C ASN A 359 8.83 16.55 -7.80
N ASP A 360 8.84 15.26 -8.11
CA ASP A 360 8.99 14.74 -9.46
C ASP A 360 8.10 13.51 -9.65
N PRO A 361 7.07 13.55 -10.51
CA PRO A 361 6.20 12.40 -10.80
C PRO A 361 6.96 11.15 -11.22
N GLY A 362 8.20 11.30 -11.65
CA GLY A 362 9.08 10.22 -12.07
C GLY A 362 8.95 9.84 -13.53
N ALA A 363 9.81 8.91 -13.90
CA ALA A 363 9.90 8.35 -15.24
C ALA A 363 10.40 6.91 -15.20
N TYR A 364 10.06 6.15 -16.23
CA TYR A 364 10.61 4.82 -16.46
C TYR A 364 11.75 4.87 -17.46
N TYR A 365 12.80 4.13 -17.17
CA TYR A 365 13.98 3.99 -18.00
C TYR A 365 14.28 2.52 -18.26
N ASP A 366 14.85 2.23 -19.43
CA ASP A 366 15.53 0.96 -19.72
C ASP A 366 17.04 1.19 -19.61
N PHE A 367 17.68 0.49 -18.68
CA PHE A 367 19.11 0.53 -18.46
C PHE A 367 19.75 -0.73 -19.02
N VAL A 368 20.73 -0.54 -19.91
CA VAL A 368 21.55 -1.58 -20.51
C VAL A 368 22.96 -1.53 -19.91
N PRO A 369 23.26 -2.34 -18.87
CA PRO A 369 24.50 -2.22 -18.10
C PRO A 369 25.76 -2.38 -18.93
N ALA A 370 25.82 -3.35 -19.84
CA ALA A 370 26.99 -3.62 -20.69
C ALA A 370 27.36 -2.45 -21.61
N ALA A 371 26.37 -1.65 -22.01
CA ALA A 371 26.57 -0.46 -22.84
C ALA A 371 26.71 0.83 -22.04
N HIS A 372 26.54 0.80 -20.72
CA HIS A 372 26.41 1.97 -19.82
C HIS A 372 25.42 3.00 -20.38
N ARG A 373 24.28 2.54 -20.89
CA ARG A 373 23.27 3.39 -21.55
C ARG A 373 21.93 3.25 -20.85
N MET A 374 21.29 4.39 -20.70
CA MET A 374 19.95 4.51 -20.14
C MET A 374 19.05 5.21 -21.14
N PHE A 375 17.89 4.63 -21.42
CA PHE A 375 16.91 5.13 -22.36
C PHE A 375 15.63 5.51 -21.62
N LEU A 376 15.16 6.73 -21.80
CA LEU A 376 13.85 7.13 -21.29
C LEU A 376 12.77 6.36 -22.06
N LEU A 377 11.91 5.63 -21.34
CA LEU A 377 10.76 4.94 -21.92
C LEU A 377 9.52 5.82 -21.84
N ALA A 378 9.20 6.33 -20.66
CA ALA A 378 8.04 7.20 -20.46
C ALA A 378 8.20 8.06 -19.21
N ARG A 379 7.65 9.28 -19.24
CA ARG A 379 7.43 10.09 -18.05
C ARG A 379 6.05 9.79 -17.47
N ASN A 380 5.96 9.78 -16.15
CA ASN A 380 4.66 9.61 -15.49
C ASN A 380 3.73 10.81 -15.70
N ASN A 381 4.31 11.99 -15.84
CA ASN A 381 3.57 13.20 -16.18
C ASN A 381 4.49 14.13 -17.01
N GLU A 382 4.10 14.44 -18.24
CA GLU A 382 4.88 15.30 -19.14
C GLU A 382 4.61 16.79 -18.95
N ARG A 383 3.52 17.15 -18.25
CA ARG A 383 3.06 18.53 -18.11
C ARG A 383 3.64 19.22 -16.87
N LEU A 384 4.07 18.43 -15.88
CA LEU A 384 4.63 18.93 -14.64
C LEU A 384 6.17 18.95 -14.71
N GLN A 385 6.74 20.09 -14.28
CA GLN A 385 8.19 20.23 -14.19
C GLN A 385 8.61 20.18 -12.72
N PRO A 386 9.63 19.39 -12.34
CA PRO A 386 10.08 19.28 -10.95
C PRO A 386 10.38 20.62 -10.27
N ALA A 387 10.87 21.63 -11.04
CA ALA A 387 11.16 22.96 -10.53
C ALA A 387 9.91 23.79 -10.12
N GLU A 388 8.72 23.38 -10.56
CA GLU A 388 7.44 24.01 -10.22
C GLU A 388 6.77 23.36 -9.00
N LEU A 389 7.29 22.22 -8.53
CA LEU A 389 6.74 21.40 -7.47
C LEU A 389 7.51 21.59 -6.16
N SER A 390 6.88 21.26 -5.06
CA SER A 390 7.44 21.43 -3.72
C SER A 390 8.00 20.12 -3.17
N GLU A 391 9.15 20.21 -2.48
CA GLU A 391 9.72 19.05 -1.77
C GLU A 391 8.93 18.74 -0.51
N THR A 392 8.65 17.47 -0.28
CA THR A 392 8.07 16.94 0.94
C THR A 392 9.18 16.55 1.91
N ARG A 393 9.00 16.83 3.20
CA ARG A 393 9.95 16.49 4.26
C ARG A 393 9.35 15.45 5.19
N TYR A 394 10.14 14.47 5.58
CA TYR A 394 9.83 13.60 6.69
C TYR A 394 10.08 14.32 8.01
N VAL A 395 9.08 14.35 8.88
CA VAL A 395 9.11 15.03 10.18
C VAL A 395 8.50 14.15 11.26
N SER A 396 8.70 14.49 12.52
CA SER A 396 7.98 13.86 13.62
C SER A 396 7.57 14.90 14.67
N TYR A 397 6.52 14.57 15.42
CA TYR A 397 6.06 15.37 16.56
C TYR A 397 5.55 14.44 17.67
N LYS A 398 5.40 14.99 18.88
CA LYS A 398 4.84 14.27 20.01
C LYS A 398 3.33 14.50 20.09
N ALA A 399 2.56 13.42 20.12
CA ALA A 399 1.17 13.47 20.53
C ALA A 399 1.05 13.86 22.02
N ARG A 400 -0.12 14.30 22.46
CA ARG A 400 -0.41 14.75 23.84
C ARG A 400 -0.12 13.71 24.92
N ASP A 401 -0.12 12.43 24.56
CA ASP A 401 0.24 11.31 25.44
C ASP A 401 1.72 10.90 25.33
N GLY A 402 2.54 11.67 24.57
CA GLY A 402 3.97 11.47 24.40
C GLY A 402 4.34 10.50 23.29
N LEU A 403 3.37 9.88 22.58
CA LEU A 403 3.65 9.01 21.44
C LEU A 403 4.30 9.84 20.33
N GLU A 404 5.36 9.29 19.72
CA GLU A 404 5.96 9.88 18.53
C GLU A 404 5.13 9.55 17.30
N ILE A 405 4.70 10.59 16.59
CA ILE A 405 3.97 10.50 15.35
C ILE A 405 4.87 10.97 14.22
N HIS A 406 5.11 10.10 13.27
CA HIS A 406 5.81 10.41 12.04
C HIS A 406 4.86 11.03 11.02
N ALA A 407 5.35 11.99 10.24
CA ALA A 407 4.51 12.71 9.28
C ALA A 407 5.32 13.19 8.08
N TYR A 408 4.61 13.61 7.05
CA TYR A 408 5.17 14.30 5.89
C TYR A 408 4.64 15.71 5.83
N LEU A 409 5.56 16.66 5.69
CA LEU A 409 5.27 18.08 5.65
C LEU A 409 5.69 18.66 4.31
N THR A 410 4.74 19.26 3.60
CA THR A 410 5.03 19.98 2.35
C THR A 410 4.65 21.43 2.49
N LEU A 411 5.60 22.31 2.19
CA LEU A 411 5.44 23.75 2.27
C LEU A 411 5.31 24.35 0.86
N PRO A 412 4.44 25.36 0.66
CA PRO A 412 4.31 26.02 -0.63
C PRO A 412 5.59 26.77 -1.02
N THR A 413 6.09 26.52 -2.22
CA THR A 413 7.28 27.18 -2.78
C THR A 413 7.04 28.68 -2.94
N GLY A 414 8.06 29.49 -2.68
CA GLY A 414 8.02 30.96 -2.86
C GLY A 414 7.25 31.74 -1.79
N ARG A 415 6.79 31.09 -0.72
CA ARG A 415 6.16 31.71 0.45
C ARG A 415 6.99 31.51 1.71
N ALA A 416 7.05 32.52 2.55
CA ALA A 416 7.64 32.37 3.88
C ALA A 416 6.77 31.40 4.70
N PRO A 417 7.36 30.46 5.45
CA PRO A 417 6.63 29.51 6.27
C PRO A 417 6.13 30.16 7.56
N LYS A 418 5.20 31.08 7.44
CA LYS A 418 4.67 31.84 8.58
C LYS A 418 3.20 32.18 8.38
N GLY A 419 2.36 31.70 9.32
CA GLY A 419 0.92 32.02 9.35
C GLY A 419 0.16 31.50 8.10
N LEU A 420 0.61 30.43 7.47
CA LEU A 420 0.02 29.89 6.25
C LEU A 420 -1.26 29.10 6.55
N PRO A 421 -2.17 28.95 5.58
CA PRO A 421 -3.29 28.03 5.71
C PRO A 421 -2.83 26.59 5.62
N LEU A 422 -3.50 25.68 6.35
CA LEU A 422 -3.17 24.27 6.46
C LEU A 422 -4.22 23.37 5.81
N ILE A 423 -3.78 22.33 5.15
CA ILE A 423 -4.55 21.11 4.87
C ILE A 423 -3.96 19.98 5.73
N VAL A 424 -4.77 19.41 6.63
CA VAL A 424 -4.48 18.11 7.25
C VAL A 424 -4.98 17.03 6.30
N PHE A 425 -4.08 16.15 5.87
CA PHE A 425 -4.34 15.18 4.81
C PHE A 425 -4.00 13.75 5.28
N PRO A 426 -4.88 13.14 6.11
CA PRO A 426 -4.68 11.79 6.63
C PRO A 426 -4.92 10.74 5.55
N HIS A 427 -4.07 9.69 5.54
CA HIS A 427 -4.22 8.54 4.65
C HIS A 427 -5.46 7.68 4.97
N GLY A 428 -5.84 6.86 4.01
CA GLY A 428 -6.88 5.83 4.16
C GLY A 428 -6.38 4.59 4.92
N GLY A 429 -7.14 3.53 4.91
CA GLY A 429 -6.84 2.26 5.57
C GLY A 429 -7.74 2.01 6.79
N PRO A 430 -7.37 2.31 8.04
CA PRO A 430 -6.16 2.97 8.54
C PRO A 430 -4.99 2.04 8.85
N TYR A 431 -5.28 0.74 9.09
CA TYR A 431 -4.30 -0.24 9.57
C TYR A 431 -3.47 -0.78 8.40
N ASP A 432 -2.20 -1.09 8.67
CA ASP A 432 -1.21 -1.60 7.71
C ASP A 432 -0.95 -0.69 6.49
N ILE A 433 -1.47 0.53 6.54
CA ILE A 433 -1.25 1.57 5.54
C ILE A 433 -0.45 2.70 6.19
N ARG A 434 0.37 3.38 5.40
CA ARG A 434 1.10 4.59 5.80
C ARG A 434 1.42 5.45 4.59
N ASP A 435 1.55 6.74 4.82
CA ASP A 435 2.21 7.62 3.86
C ASP A 435 3.73 7.38 3.84
N LYS A 436 4.32 7.63 2.68
CA LYS A 436 5.76 7.52 2.41
C LYS A 436 6.21 8.69 1.55
N LEU A 437 7.49 9.03 1.61
CA LEU A 437 8.05 10.05 0.76
C LEU A 437 7.94 9.64 -0.72
N GLY A 438 7.25 10.45 -1.50
CA GLY A 438 7.01 10.21 -2.91
C GLY A 438 6.19 11.36 -3.50
N TYR A 439 6.00 11.33 -4.81
CA TYR A 439 5.12 12.27 -5.50
C TYR A 439 3.66 11.90 -5.21
N ASP A 440 2.90 12.90 -4.77
CA ASP A 440 1.45 12.82 -4.60
C ASP A 440 0.79 14.01 -5.32
N PRO A 441 -0.09 13.78 -6.30
CA PRO A 441 -0.69 14.86 -7.09
C PRO A 441 -1.62 15.76 -6.26
N GLU A 442 -2.32 15.25 -5.23
CA GLU A 442 -3.18 16.04 -4.36
C GLU A 442 -2.36 16.93 -3.43
N VAL A 443 -1.29 16.39 -2.85
CA VAL A 443 -0.34 17.17 -2.05
C VAL A 443 0.25 18.32 -2.88
N GLN A 444 0.73 18.01 -4.09
CA GLN A 444 1.30 19.02 -4.98
C GLN A 444 0.25 20.04 -5.45
N PHE A 445 -0.98 19.62 -5.67
CA PHE A 445 -2.09 20.51 -5.94
C PHE A 445 -2.32 21.49 -4.77
N PHE A 446 -2.45 21.01 -3.53
CA PHE A 446 -2.69 21.88 -2.37
C PHE A 446 -1.55 22.88 -2.15
N VAL A 447 -0.31 22.43 -2.23
CA VAL A 447 0.84 23.36 -2.01
C VAL A 447 0.97 24.36 -3.14
N ASN A 448 0.66 24.00 -4.38
CA ASN A 448 0.60 24.96 -5.50
C ASN A 448 -0.51 26.00 -5.32
N ARG A 449 -1.59 25.67 -4.61
CA ARG A 449 -2.64 26.61 -4.18
C ARG A 449 -2.24 27.44 -2.97
N GLY A 450 -1.07 27.19 -2.36
CA GLY A 450 -0.49 27.98 -1.27
C GLY A 450 -0.77 27.45 0.13
N TYR A 451 -1.26 26.22 0.26
CA TYR A 451 -1.47 25.57 1.55
C TYR A 451 -0.22 24.84 2.02
N VAL A 452 -0.01 24.81 3.33
CA VAL A 452 0.83 23.79 3.97
C VAL A 452 0.05 22.49 3.96
N VAL A 453 0.71 21.36 3.67
CA VAL A 453 0.10 20.03 3.77
C VAL A 453 0.83 19.22 4.83
N LEU A 454 0.07 18.67 5.79
CA LEU A 454 0.55 17.74 6.80
C LEU A 454 -0.13 16.37 6.58
N GLN A 455 0.67 15.33 6.36
CA GLN A 455 0.24 13.93 6.22
C GLN A 455 0.74 13.13 7.41
N PRO A 456 -0.03 12.98 8.49
CA PRO A 456 0.38 12.22 9.66
C PRO A 456 0.23 10.71 9.46
N ASN A 457 1.25 9.93 9.82
CA ASN A 457 1.13 8.51 10.07
C ASN A 457 0.71 8.32 11.53
N PHE A 458 -0.59 8.49 11.77
CA PHE A 458 -1.21 8.39 13.10
C PHE A 458 -1.10 6.96 13.65
N ARG A 459 -1.29 6.78 14.98
CA ARG A 459 -1.25 5.46 15.61
C ARG A 459 -2.11 4.44 14.87
N GLY A 460 -1.61 3.21 14.73
CA GLY A 460 -2.25 2.17 13.91
C GLY A 460 -1.75 2.11 12.47
N SER A 461 -0.99 3.12 11.97
CA SER A 461 -0.34 3.06 10.66
C SER A 461 0.68 1.93 10.59
N GLY A 462 0.84 1.31 9.41
CA GLY A 462 1.71 0.16 9.19
C GLY A 462 3.21 0.49 9.17
N GLY A 463 4.04 -0.54 9.32
CA GLY A 463 5.49 -0.46 9.16
C GLY A 463 6.28 0.07 10.36
N TYR A 464 5.60 0.37 11.48
CA TYR A 464 6.21 0.86 12.72
C TYR A 464 6.23 -0.19 13.85
N GLY A 465 5.88 -1.42 13.52
CA GLY A 465 5.85 -2.55 14.45
C GLY A 465 4.52 -2.73 15.20
N LYS A 466 4.42 -3.89 15.85
CA LYS A 466 3.22 -4.36 16.57
C LYS A 466 2.69 -3.37 17.61
N ASP A 467 3.58 -2.73 18.38
CA ASP A 467 3.17 -1.83 19.45
C ASP A 467 2.51 -0.55 18.94
N PHE A 468 3.03 0.00 17.84
CA PHE A 468 2.45 1.18 17.21
C PHE A 468 1.09 0.87 16.58
N TYR A 469 0.99 -0.29 15.91
CA TYR A 469 -0.26 -0.82 15.39
C TYR A 469 -1.32 -0.99 16.48
N ALA A 470 -0.97 -1.67 17.57
CA ALA A 470 -1.86 -1.96 18.69
C ALA A 470 -2.38 -0.69 19.39
N LYS A 471 -1.60 0.41 19.39
CA LYS A 471 -2.07 1.71 19.92
C LYS A 471 -3.22 2.30 19.11
N GLY A 472 -3.42 1.87 17.87
CA GLY A 472 -4.55 2.27 17.02
C GLY A 472 -5.81 1.41 17.23
N GLU A 473 -5.68 0.20 17.80
CA GLU A 473 -6.83 -0.69 17.98
C GLU A 473 -7.91 -0.08 18.86
N GLY A 474 -9.14 -0.05 18.35
CA GLY A 474 -10.27 0.57 19.01
C GLY A 474 -10.17 2.09 19.17
N GLN A 475 -9.29 2.77 18.42
CA GLN A 475 -9.07 4.22 18.57
C GLN A 475 -9.68 5.07 17.44
N TRP A 476 -10.54 4.48 16.62
CA TRP A 476 -11.27 5.24 15.61
C TRP A 476 -12.05 6.42 16.21
N GLY A 477 -11.79 7.63 15.71
CA GLY A 477 -12.41 8.87 16.20
C GLY A 477 -12.00 9.31 17.60
N ARG A 478 -11.03 8.61 18.22
CA ARG A 478 -10.48 8.90 19.54
C ARG A 478 -9.02 9.33 19.42
N ALA A 479 -8.07 8.59 19.99
CA ALA A 479 -6.66 8.94 19.97
C ALA A 479 -6.05 9.06 18.57
N MET A 480 -6.55 8.29 17.58
CA MET A 480 -6.16 8.48 16.18
C MET A 480 -6.52 9.86 15.64
N GLN A 481 -7.66 10.43 16.05
CA GLN A 481 -8.03 11.81 15.70
C GLN A 481 -7.20 12.82 16.50
N ASP A 482 -6.89 12.52 17.76
CA ASP A 482 -6.04 13.38 18.58
C ASP A 482 -4.65 13.56 17.99
N ASP A 483 -4.07 12.51 17.40
CA ASP A 483 -2.77 12.56 16.72
C ASP A 483 -2.74 13.63 15.61
N LEU A 484 -3.85 13.78 14.86
CA LEU A 484 -3.96 14.80 13.80
C LEU A 484 -4.06 16.21 14.37
N ASP A 485 -4.89 16.38 15.41
CA ASP A 485 -5.06 17.65 16.11
C ASP A 485 -3.73 18.11 16.74
N ASP A 486 -2.94 17.18 17.30
CA ASP A 486 -1.63 17.46 17.89
C ASP A 486 -0.59 17.89 16.83
N GLY A 487 -0.67 17.34 15.62
CA GLY A 487 0.14 17.77 14.48
C GLY A 487 -0.16 19.22 14.05
N MET A 488 -1.44 19.62 14.10
CA MET A 488 -1.82 21.03 13.87
C MET A 488 -1.22 21.94 14.94
N ASP A 489 -1.36 21.56 16.24
CA ASP A 489 -0.82 22.35 17.35
C ASP A 489 0.71 22.47 17.27
N TRP A 490 1.39 21.37 16.87
CA TRP A 490 2.83 21.38 16.66
C TRP A 490 3.27 22.39 15.58
N LEU A 491 2.56 22.50 14.43
CA LEU A 491 2.85 23.47 13.39
C LEU A 491 2.49 24.92 13.81
N ALA A 492 1.39 25.08 14.55
CA ALA A 492 0.98 26.38 15.06
C ALA A 492 1.98 26.93 16.08
N ASN A 493 2.52 26.10 16.97
CA ASN A 493 3.54 26.48 17.96
C ASN A 493 4.88 26.91 17.32
N GLN A 494 5.09 26.61 16.03
CA GLN A 494 6.25 27.05 15.26
C GLN A 494 5.94 28.26 14.36
N ASP A 495 4.76 28.90 14.51
CA ASP A 495 4.27 29.99 13.68
C ASP A 495 4.18 29.66 12.17
N ILE A 496 4.30 28.39 11.76
CA ILE A 496 4.26 27.98 10.34
C ILE A 496 2.85 28.19 9.79
N ILE A 497 1.83 27.85 10.56
CA ILE A 497 0.42 27.94 10.15
C ILE A 497 -0.35 28.95 11.01
N ASP A 498 -1.45 29.48 10.46
CA ASP A 498 -2.52 30.10 11.24
C ASP A 498 -3.52 28.99 11.61
N PRO A 499 -3.63 28.57 12.89
CA PRO A 499 -4.51 27.49 13.30
C PRO A 499 -6.00 27.75 13.02
N ARG A 500 -6.38 29.03 12.77
CA ARG A 500 -7.75 29.39 12.37
C ARG A 500 -8.02 29.17 10.89
N ARG A 501 -7.01 28.78 10.11
CA ARG A 501 -7.05 28.59 8.66
C ARG A 501 -6.67 27.17 8.28
N ALA A 502 -7.29 26.19 8.93
CA ALA A 502 -7.06 24.78 8.67
C ALA A 502 -8.31 24.10 8.08
N CYS A 503 -8.13 23.31 7.05
CA CYS A 503 -9.14 22.34 6.58
C CYS A 503 -8.57 20.92 6.66
N ILE A 504 -9.45 19.95 6.76
CA ILE A 504 -9.10 18.53 6.74
C ILE A 504 -9.71 17.89 5.49
N VAL A 505 -8.88 17.20 4.74
CA VAL A 505 -9.25 16.56 3.47
C VAL A 505 -8.75 15.12 3.47
N GLY A 506 -9.53 14.17 2.99
CA GLY A 506 -9.07 12.80 2.90
C GLY A 506 -10.04 11.87 2.20
N ALA A 507 -9.57 10.64 1.95
CA ALA A 507 -10.33 9.60 1.29
C ALA A 507 -10.49 8.36 2.16
N SER A 508 -11.59 7.60 1.99
CA SER A 508 -11.83 6.36 2.72
C SER A 508 -11.85 6.58 4.24
N TYR A 509 -10.96 5.92 4.99
CA TYR A 509 -10.77 6.22 6.40
C TYR A 509 -10.36 7.70 6.62
N GLY A 510 -9.46 8.26 5.80
CA GLY A 510 -9.13 9.69 5.83
C GLY A 510 -10.35 10.58 5.59
N GLY A 511 -11.28 10.15 4.73
CA GLY A 511 -12.56 10.81 4.53
C GLY A 511 -13.46 10.75 5.77
N TYR A 512 -13.49 9.61 6.47
CA TYR A 512 -14.14 9.49 7.77
C TYR A 512 -13.55 10.48 8.79
N VAL A 513 -12.24 10.50 8.89
CA VAL A 513 -11.50 11.39 9.81
C VAL A 513 -11.77 12.86 9.50
N ALA A 514 -11.90 13.22 8.21
CA ALA A 514 -12.26 14.57 7.79
C ALA A 514 -13.67 14.96 8.26
N LEU A 515 -14.65 14.09 8.03
CA LEU A 515 -16.03 14.30 8.51
C LEU A 515 -16.10 14.33 10.03
N TRP A 516 -15.42 13.40 10.70
CA TRP A 516 -15.43 13.29 12.16
C TRP A 516 -14.74 14.47 12.84
N GLY A 517 -13.55 14.88 12.37
CA GLY A 517 -12.83 16.04 12.89
C GLY A 517 -13.65 17.31 12.84
N ALA A 518 -14.36 17.56 11.71
CA ALA A 518 -15.25 18.70 11.54
C ALA A 518 -16.48 18.65 12.47
N ASN A 519 -16.98 17.45 12.81
CA ASN A 519 -18.09 17.30 13.75
C ASN A 519 -17.64 17.36 15.22
N ARG A 520 -16.49 16.74 15.54
CA ARG A 520 -15.96 16.62 16.89
C ARG A 520 -15.41 17.96 17.41
N ASN A 521 -14.60 18.62 16.57
CA ASN A 521 -13.87 19.85 16.91
C ASN A 521 -14.12 20.96 15.87
N PRO A 522 -15.38 21.40 15.69
CA PRO A 522 -15.75 22.32 14.60
C PRO A 522 -15.06 23.70 14.69
N GLU A 523 -14.51 24.05 15.83
CA GLU A 523 -13.75 25.31 16.04
C GLU A 523 -12.31 25.23 15.52
N ARG A 524 -11.76 24.01 15.32
CA ARG A 524 -10.40 23.81 14.81
C ARG A 524 -10.32 23.91 13.30
N TYR A 525 -11.41 23.61 12.60
CA TYR A 525 -11.42 23.54 11.15
C TYR A 525 -12.30 24.61 10.54
N ARG A 526 -11.91 25.15 9.40
CA ARG A 526 -12.73 26.05 8.58
C ARG A 526 -13.59 25.28 7.59
N CYS A 527 -13.13 24.11 7.16
CA CYS A 527 -13.84 23.26 6.23
C CYS A 527 -13.33 21.81 6.30
N ALA A 528 -14.11 20.89 5.74
CA ALA A 528 -13.70 19.51 5.53
C ALA A 528 -14.09 19.03 4.12
N ALA A 529 -13.28 18.14 3.56
CA ALA A 529 -13.63 17.48 2.30
C ALA A 529 -13.37 15.97 2.41
N SER A 530 -14.32 15.19 1.93
CA SER A 530 -14.32 13.73 2.06
C SER A 530 -14.62 13.08 0.71
N TYR A 531 -13.70 12.24 0.23
CA TYR A 531 -13.93 11.32 -0.87
C TYR A 531 -14.16 9.91 -0.33
N ALA A 532 -15.24 9.26 -0.73
CA ALA A 532 -15.57 7.88 -0.34
C ALA A 532 -15.45 7.60 1.18
N GLY A 533 -15.81 8.62 2.02
CA GLY A 533 -15.65 8.54 3.47
C GLY A 533 -16.76 7.77 4.18
N ILE A 534 -16.41 7.18 5.32
CA ILE A 534 -17.34 6.46 6.20
C ILE A 534 -18.08 7.48 7.08
N SER A 535 -19.39 7.43 7.12
CA SER A 535 -20.21 8.29 7.99
C SER A 535 -20.85 7.55 9.16
N ASP A 536 -21.07 6.23 9.02
CA ASP A 536 -21.65 5.32 10.01
C ASP A 536 -20.77 4.08 10.16
N ILE A 537 -20.00 4.02 11.25
CA ILE A 537 -19.08 2.91 11.53
C ILE A 537 -19.82 1.59 11.71
N SER A 538 -21.00 1.60 12.38
CA SER A 538 -21.77 0.37 12.59
C SER A 538 -22.23 -0.24 11.27
N LYS A 539 -22.68 0.58 10.31
CA LYS A 539 -23.06 0.13 8.97
C LYS A 539 -21.84 -0.37 8.19
N GLN A 540 -20.72 0.32 8.28
CA GLN A 540 -19.47 -0.11 7.63
C GLN A 540 -19.00 -1.46 8.15
N LEU A 541 -18.96 -1.67 9.46
CA LEU A 541 -18.60 -2.95 10.07
C LEU A 541 -19.55 -4.07 9.63
N LYS A 542 -20.87 -3.80 9.60
CA LYS A 542 -21.85 -4.77 9.12
C LYS A 542 -21.63 -5.10 7.65
N TYR A 543 -21.36 -4.11 6.81
CA TYR A 543 -21.07 -4.30 5.39
C TYR A 543 -19.83 -5.17 5.20
N GLN A 544 -18.70 -4.79 5.76
CA GLN A 544 -17.43 -5.51 5.61
C GLN A 544 -17.46 -6.93 6.17
N THR A 545 -18.21 -7.17 7.26
CA THR A 545 -18.33 -8.50 7.84
C THR A 545 -19.27 -9.42 7.09
N ASN A 546 -20.17 -8.90 6.25
CA ASN A 546 -20.99 -9.73 5.37
C ASN A 546 -20.21 -10.34 4.19
N PHE A 547 -19.12 -9.69 3.76
CA PHE A 547 -18.31 -10.16 2.63
C PHE A 547 -17.22 -11.18 3.03
N ARG A 548 -16.95 -11.36 4.31
CA ARG A 548 -15.83 -12.18 4.77
C ARG A 548 -16.34 -13.47 5.42
N ILE A 549 -15.97 -14.57 4.80
CA ILE A 549 -16.46 -15.91 5.13
C ILE A 549 -15.91 -16.38 6.50
N SER A 550 -14.69 -15.96 6.91
CA SER A 550 -14.09 -16.38 8.18
C SER A 550 -14.73 -15.68 9.40
N PRO A 551 -15.34 -16.44 10.34
CA PRO A 551 -15.84 -15.89 11.60
C PRO A 551 -14.77 -15.17 12.43
N ARG A 552 -13.53 -15.69 12.42
CA ARG A 552 -12.38 -15.10 13.11
C ARG A 552 -12.07 -13.71 12.56
N TYR A 553 -11.92 -13.57 11.25
CA TYR A 553 -11.66 -12.27 10.64
C TYR A 553 -12.72 -11.23 11.03
N ARG A 554 -14.01 -11.63 11.03
CA ARG A 554 -15.10 -10.74 11.45
C ARG A 554 -14.97 -10.29 12.89
N LYS A 555 -14.60 -11.21 13.78
CA LYS A 555 -14.40 -10.92 15.21
C LYS A 555 -13.18 -10.02 15.41
N ASP A 556 -12.06 -10.36 14.79
CA ASP A 556 -10.80 -9.62 14.91
C ASP A 556 -10.95 -8.22 14.32
N TRP A 557 -11.52 -8.07 13.13
CA TRP A 557 -11.77 -6.77 12.51
C TRP A 557 -12.69 -5.88 13.35
N ARG A 558 -13.75 -6.47 13.90
CA ARG A 558 -14.65 -5.73 14.80
C ARG A 558 -13.90 -5.27 16.06
N ARG A 559 -13.09 -6.13 16.66
CA ARG A 559 -12.25 -5.78 17.81
C ARG A 559 -11.26 -4.66 17.45
N THR A 560 -10.59 -4.77 16.33
CA THR A 560 -9.62 -3.78 15.86
C THR A 560 -10.26 -2.40 15.65
N VAL A 561 -11.45 -2.32 15.07
CA VAL A 561 -12.13 -1.04 14.83
C VAL A 561 -12.86 -0.53 16.07
N GLN A 562 -13.65 -1.38 16.73
CA GLN A 562 -14.52 -1.00 17.85
C GLN A 562 -13.78 -0.96 19.19
N GLY A 563 -12.76 -1.83 19.39
CA GLY A 563 -12.12 -2.04 20.68
C GLY A 563 -12.97 -2.90 21.62
N ALA A 564 -13.48 -2.32 22.69
CA ALA A 564 -14.35 -3.03 23.62
C ALA A 564 -15.68 -3.43 22.95
N PRO A 565 -16.19 -4.64 23.21
CA PRO A 565 -17.42 -5.14 22.59
C PRO A 565 -18.67 -4.29 22.86
N ASP A 566 -18.70 -3.59 23.99
CA ASP A 566 -19.79 -2.71 24.44
C ASP A 566 -19.60 -1.25 24.02
N PHE A 567 -18.51 -0.91 23.33
CA PHE A 567 -18.29 0.45 22.85
C PHE A 567 -19.30 0.82 21.76
N ASP A 568 -20.04 1.90 22.00
CA ASP A 568 -21.01 2.42 21.05
C ASP A 568 -20.34 3.24 19.94
N THR A 569 -20.14 2.64 18.78
CA THR A 569 -19.51 3.29 17.62
C THR A 569 -20.29 4.49 17.10
N ARG A 570 -21.57 4.68 17.48
CA ARG A 570 -22.35 5.89 17.15
C ARG A 570 -21.73 7.14 17.75
N THR A 571 -21.07 7.02 18.91
CA THR A 571 -20.42 8.15 19.61
C THR A 571 -19.23 8.74 18.84
N VAL A 572 -18.71 8.02 17.84
CA VAL A 572 -17.62 8.43 16.95
C VAL A 572 -17.99 8.36 15.47
N SER A 573 -19.29 8.24 15.17
CA SER A 573 -19.80 8.24 13.80
C SER A 573 -20.26 9.64 13.39
N PRO A 574 -19.74 10.21 12.29
CA PRO A 574 -20.12 11.56 11.83
C PRO A 574 -21.63 11.78 11.70
N ILE A 575 -22.36 10.78 11.20
CA ILE A 575 -23.81 10.86 11.01
C ILE A 575 -24.58 11.07 12.32
N ALA A 576 -24.09 10.53 13.42
CA ALA A 576 -24.76 10.67 14.72
C ALA A 576 -24.53 12.05 15.37
N SER A 577 -23.53 12.81 14.91
CA SER A 577 -23.11 14.11 15.46
C SER A 577 -23.30 15.28 14.48
N VAL A 578 -24.12 15.12 13.44
CA VAL A 578 -24.39 16.14 12.41
C VAL A 578 -24.74 17.50 13.00
N ASN A 579 -25.48 17.53 14.12
CA ASN A 579 -25.89 18.80 14.76
C ASN A 579 -24.69 19.61 15.29
N SER A 580 -23.58 18.96 15.65
CA SER A 580 -22.36 19.61 16.12
C SER A 580 -21.57 20.30 15.00
N LEU A 581 -21.78 19.92 13.74
CA LEU A 581 -21.10 20.50 12.60
C LEU A 581 -21.39 21.99 12.46
N LYS A 582 -20.34 22.81 12.37
CA LYS A 582 -20.43 24.29 12.20
C LYS A 582 -19.79 24.79 10.92
N VAL A 583 -19.05 23.92 10.23
CA VAL A 583 -18.24 24.29 9.07
C VAL A 583 -18.77 23.64 7.78
N PRO A 584 -18.50 24.20 6.60
CA PRO A 584 -18.92 23.61 5.34
C PRO A 584 -18.18 22.30 5.05
N VAL A 585 -18.86 21.39 4.37
CA VAL A 585 -18.33 20.07 4.01
C VAL A 585 -18.52 19.82 2.51
N LEU A 586 -17.45 19.40 1.83
CA LEU A 586 -17.50 18.82 0.48
C LEU A 586 -17.48 17.30 0.59
N ILE A 587 -18.45 16.63 -0.03
CA ILE A 587 -18.55 15.18 -0.06
C ILE A 587 -18.59 14.73 -1.51
N MET A 588 -17.76 13.73 -1.83
CA MET A 588 -17.78 13.11 -3.16
C MET A 588 -17.60 11.60 -3.05
N HIS A 589 -18.26 10.84 -3.93
CA HIS A 589 -18.24 9.38 -3.87
C HIS A 589 -18.49 8.77 -5.25
N GLY A 590 -17.81 7.66 -5.55
CA GLY A 590 -18.13 6.81 -6.70
C GLY A 590 -19.33 5.90 -6.41
N ASP A 591 -20.30 5.81 -7.31
CA ASP A 591 -21.51 5.02 -7.07
C ASP A 591 -21.33 3.50 -7.21
N ALA A 592 -20.20 3.07 -7.77
CA ALA A 592 -19.80 1.67 -7.89
C ALA A 592 -18.79 1.23 -6.81
N ASP A 593 -18.61 2.01 -5.75
CA ASP A 593 -17.68 1.72 -4.66
C ASP A 593 -18.10 0.47 -3.86
N GLN A 594 -17.21 -0.54 -3.84
CA GLN A 594 -17.42 -1.81 -3.15
C GLN A 594 -16.63 -1.92 -1.83
N THR A 595 -15.82 -0.94 -1.48
CA THR A 595 -15.03 -0.88 -0.25
C THR A 595 -15.77 -0.10 0.83
N VAL A 596 -16.22 1.10 0.49
CA VAL A 596 -17.12 1.93 1.29
C VAL A 596 -18.38 2.15 0.49
N PRO A 597 -19.53 1.58 0.88
CA PRO A 597 -20.74 1.71 0.09
C PRO A 597 -21.14 3.18 -0.11
N TYR A 598 -21.51 3.54 -1.34
CA TYR A 598 -22.00 4.88 -1.71
C TYR A 598 -23.08 5.40 -0.75
N GLU A 599 -23.87 4.50 -0.17
CA GLU A 599 -24.88 4.79 0.83
C GLU A 599 -24.34 5.54 2.05
N GLN A 600 -23.06 5.37 2.41
CA GLN A 600 -22.42 6.10 3.50
C GLN A 600 -22.47 7.62 3.27
N SER A 601 -22.06 8.07 2.10
CA SER A 601 -22.08 9.50 1.74
C SER A 601 -23.50 10.02 1.53
N LYS A 602 -24.36 9.22 0.90
CA LYS A 602 -25.76 9.60 0.67
C LYS A 602 -26.52 9.83 1.98
N LEU A 603 -26.42 8.90 2.93
CA LEU A 603 -27.04 9.02 4.25
C LEU A 603 -26.54 10.26 5.01
N TYR A 604 -25.25 10.53 4.92
CA TYR A 604 -24.68 11.70 5.58
C TYR A 604 -25.15 13.00 4.93
N ALA A 605 -25.18 13.08 3.61
CA ALA A 605 -25.71 14.24 2.88
C ALA A 605 -27.20 14.49 3.21
N ASP A 606 -28.03 13.43 3.28
CA ASP A 606 -29.43 13.54 3.68
C ASP A 606 -29.58 14.06 5.13
N ALA A 607 -28.73 13.59 6.04
CA ALA A 607 -28.70 14.05 7.43
C ALA A 607 -28.27 15.53 7.54
N LEU A 608 -27.24 15.95 6.79
CA LEU A 608 -26.79 17.34 6.70
C LEU A 608 -27.90 18.25 6.18
N LYS A 609 -28.58 17.84 5.11
CA LYS A 609 -29.72 18.58 4.54
C LYS A 609 -30.83 18.75 5.56
N LYS A 610 -31.21 17.67 6.26
CA LYS A 610 -32.22 17.71 7.31
C LYS A 610 -31.86 18.61 8.47
N ALA A 611 -30.58 18.69 8.83
CA ALA A 611 -30.04 19.53 9.89
C ALA A 611 -29.76 20.98 9.44
N GLY A 612 -30.00 21.34 8.18
CA GLY A 612 -29.76 22.68 7.62
C GLY A 612 -28.30 23.08 7.58
N LYS A 613 -27.40 22.11 7.39
CA LYS A 613 -25.94 22.34 7.35
C LYS A 613 -25.49 22.77 5.95
N THR A 614 -24.37 23.49 5.89
CA THR A 614 -23.73 23.87 4.62
C THR A 614 -22.89 22.73 4.10
N PHE A 615 -23.24 22.19 2.93
CA PHE A 615 -22.47 21.13 2.29
C PHE A 615 -22.65 21.13 0.78
N GLU A 616 -21.70 20.49 0.09
CA GLU A 616 -21.77 20.13 -1.32
C GLU A 616 -21.64 18.60 -1.44
N PHE A 617 -22.47 17.98 -2.29
CA PHE A 617 -22.43 16.54 -2.50
C PHE A 617 -22.45 16.20 -3.98
N TYR A 618 -21.48 15.42 -4.42
CA TYR A 618 -21.33 15.00 -5.80
C TYR A 618 -21.07 13.51 -5.92
N THR A 619 -21.52 12.94 -7.03
CA THR A 619 -21.37 11.52 -7.34
C THR A 619 -20.61 11.36 -8.64
N HIS A 620 -19.66 10.44 -8.68
CA HIS A 620 -19.05 9.97 -9.91
C HIS A 620 -19.71 8.66 -10.36
N ASP A 621 -20.35 8.71 -11.54
CA ASP A 621 -21.02 7.56 -12.13
C ASP A 621 -20.01 6.47 -12.52
N LYS A 622 -20.28 5.22 -12.12
CA LYS A 622 -19.44 4.03 -12.36
C LYS A 622 -18.01 4.09 -11.81
N GLU A 623 -17.73 5.03 -10.93
CA GLU A 623 -16.44 5.10 -10.26
C GLU A 623 -16.43 4.22 -9.01
N GLY A 624 -15.29 3.55 -8.75
CA GLY A 624 -15.06 2.69 -7.60
C GLY A 624 -14.53 3.44 -6.37
N HIS A 625 -13.68 2.75 -5.59
CA HIS A 625 -13.07 3.28 -4.36
C HIS A 625 -11.84 4.16 -4.61
N GLY A 626 -11.71 4.75 -5.74
CA GLY A 626 -10.61 5.62 -6.17
C GLY A 626 -10.95 6.23 -7.50
N PHE A 627 -9.98 6.89 -8.13
CA PHE A 627 -10.16 7.49 -9.44
C PHE A 627 -9.59 6.59 -10.54
N SER A 628 -10.46 5.93 -11.30
CA SER A 628 -10.09 5.19 -12.51
C SER A 628 -10.00 6.10 -13.73
N SER A 629 -10.59 7.30 -13.64
CA SER A 629 -10.67 8.28 -14.71
C SER A 629 -9.97 9.58 -14.34
N SER A 630 -9.06 10.06 -15.22
CA SER A 630 -8.46 11.39 -15.08
C SER A 630 -9.50 12.51 -15.07
N THR A 631 -10.63 12.32 -15.78
CA THR A 631 -11.74 13.27 -15.79
C THR A 631 -12.41 13.38 -14.42
N ASN A 632 -12.63 12.25 -13.74
CA ASN A 632 -13.23 12.23 -12.41
C ASN A 632 -12.25 12.77 -11.36
N PHE A 633 -10.97 12.46 -11.50
CA PHE A 633 -9.95 13.03 -10.61
C PHE A 633 -9.81 14.55 -10.82
N LYS A 634 -9.84 15.01 -12.07
CA LYS A 634 -9.89 16.45 -12.36
C LYS A 634 -11.11 17.13 -11.74
N ASP A 635 -12.32 16.54 -11.86
CA ASP A 635 -13.53 17.10 -11.25
C ASP A 635 -13.41 17.20 -9.72
N TRP A 636 -12.79 16.22 -9.08
CA TRP A 636 -12.46 16.29 -7.65
C TRP A 636 -11.55 17.49 -7.33
N LEU A 637 -10.46 17.67 -8.08
CA LEU A 637 -9.52 18.79 -7.87
C LEU A 637 -10.17 20.15 -8.16
N ASP A 638 -11.01 20.26 -9.20
CA ASP A 638 -11.71 21.50 -9.54
C ASP A 638 -12.71 21.92 -8.43
N ARG A 639 -13.41 20.93 -7.86
CA ARG A 639 -14.33 21.18 -6.74
C ARG A 639 -13.59 21.54 -5.47
N LEU A 640 -12.49 20.85 -5.17
CA LEU A 640 -11.62 21.22 -4.07
C LEU A 640 -11.07 22.66 -4.24
N ASP A 641 -10.61 23.03 -5.43
CA ASP A 641 -10.09 24.36 -5.73
C ASP A 641 -11.14 25.45 -5.44
N THR A 642 -12.35 25.24 -5.93
CA THR A 642 -13.47 26.16 -5.72
C THR A 642 -13.89 26.23 -4.26
N PHE A 643 -14.01 25.07 -3.61
CA PHE A 643 -14.44 24.94 -2.23
C PHE A 643 -13.43 25.58 -1.25
N LEU A 644 -12.15 25.26 -1.41
CA LEU A 644 -11.09 25.81 -0.58
C LEU A 644 -10.93 27.32 -0.79
N ALA A 645 -11.00 27.81 -2.03
CA ALA A 645 -10.94 29.25 -2.32
C ALA A 645 -12.09 30.02 -1.65
N ARG A 646 -13.27 29.39 -1.53
CA ARG A 646 -14.44 30.01 -0.86
C ARG A 646 -14.33 30.02 0.67
N TYR A 647 -13.88 28.90 1.27
CA TYR A 647 -14.00 28.72 2.71
C TYR A 647 -12.69 28.83 3.49
N ASN A 648 -11.55 28.67 2.83
CA ASN A 648 -10.22 28.82 3.42
C ASN A 648 -9.24 29.43 2.40
N PRO A 649 -9.46 30.67 1.90
CA PRO A 649 -8.61 31.25 0.86
C PRO A 649 -7.13 31.30 1.28
N SER A 650 -6.22 30.92 0.37
CA SER A 650 -4.77 30.83 0.59
C SER A 650 -4.05 32.18 0.40
#